data_b8b836e6aff1979264cc2549209e0591
#
_entry.id   b8b836e6aff1979264cc2549209e0591
#
_cell.length_a   1.000
_cell.length_b   1.000
_cell.length_c   1.000
_cell.angle_alpha   90.00
_cell.angle_beta   90.00
_cell.angle_gamma   90.00
#
_symmetry.space_group_name_H-M   'P 1'
#
loop_
_entity.id
_entity.type
_entity.pdbx_description
1 polymer ?
#
loop_
_entity_poly.entity_id
_entity_poly.type
_entity_poly.pdbx_seq_one_letter_code
_entity_poly.pdbx_strand_id
1 'polypeptide(L)'
;MFETSVPIMLSSIPDENRQAYLDFLIGQLGAAGALTVYLCPHIPENPDAECEKINAVADVLHRAGLHVGVWIGSLGHVNYDGRDYTHMVDLDAEAVDLLTCPSDARFRRDYCAIAARLAACRIDSLMLDDDFRINFNGWKPLCFCENHLRRMSQTLGEDVALPQLRQVLLTGQNNRWREAWLEANRFFLNGFAAEIRSAVDAVRPELPVILCTAPASWGVDGSEPAELARILAGRAPVSMRLSGGPYWPVMFFKNLRPANIIDIIRRQAADCRSKGIPAFAEGDTYPRPRYEVPASMLELYELGCRADGNASGILKYVFDYVACASYETGYVDAAVRSRPLCRQTEAAFAGKQAAGVSVFAPFSFTRDFVGSEAAPTPDIETASLRLPAIRLLNDNSIPSHFEPKGAGVVFGAAARQLPSARLHDGWLLDLPAAKILTARGVDVGLRADLGLFTRAQKHMHLLHDSAWLLMLSDAEYCPVSGPEIHRLAVDASAEILTRYAQGGVSCAGEYRYENALGQRFVVFPFDAEKEQEKLGMFRSYYRQRELLDSFAWLRRAPLEAVCPGHPDLYLMVKTDARSITAGLWNFSLDAIEAPVVELAAPSTQLKTVNCTGSISGNRVTLSRLPAQEFCCFTAELAGNQEG
;
A
#
# COMPACT_ATOMS: atom_id res chain seq x y z
N MET A 1 0.23 14.71 16.24
CA MET A 1 -1.25 14.84 16.03
C MET A 1 -1.53 14.44 14.60
N PHE A 2 -2.53 13.63 14.33
CA PHE A 2 -2.93 13.23 12.99
C PHE A 2 -3.74 14.35 12.33
N GLU A 3 -3.27 14.85 11.18
CA GLU A 3 -3.83 16.02 10.52
C GLU A 3 -4.80 15.63 9.41
N THR A 4 -5.88 16.39 9.25
CA THR A 4 -6.82 16.25 8.14
C THR A 4 -6.66 17.44 7.20
N SER A 5 -6.38 17.17 5.94
CA SER A 5 -6.40 18.14 4.85
C SER A 5 -7.49 17.79 3.84
N VAL A 6 -7.99 18.79 3.12
CA VAL A 6 -9.13 18.64 2.20
C VAL A 6 -8.81 19.30 0.87
N PRO A 7 -8.97 18.61 -0.27
CA PRO A 7 -8.81 19.22 -1.59
C PRO A 7 -10.10 19.90 -2.05
N ILE A 8 -9.96 21.03 -2.76
CA ILE A 8 -11.07 21.78 -3.34
C ILE A 8 -10.67 22.30 -4.71
N MET A 9 -11.50 22.00 -5.72
CA MET A 9 -11.30 22.58 -7.05
C MET A 9 -11.52 24.08 -6.99
N LEU A 10 -10.54 24.87 -7.42
CA LEU A 10 -10.65 26.32 -7.42
C LEU A 10 -11.79 26.83 -8.32
N SER A 11 -12.08 26.12 -9.42
CA SER A 11 -13.20 26.38 -10.31
C SER A 11 -14.58 26.19 -9.67
N SER A 12 -14.67 25.36 -8.60
CA SER A 12 -15.93 25.16 -7.89
C SER A 12 -16.31 26.35 -6.97
N ILE A 13 -15.35 27.26 -6.72
CA ILE A 13 -15.59 28.48 -5.92
C ILE A 13 -16.11 29.56 -6.85
N PRO A 14 -17.40 29.98 -6.72
CA PRO A 14 -17.99 30.92 -7.62
C PRO A 14 -17.38 32.33 -7.46
N ASP A 15 -17.34 33.08 -8.54
CA ASP A 15 -16.87 34.48 -8.48
C ASP A 15 -17.97 35.41 -7.93
N GLU A 16 -19.22 35.11 -8.25
CA GLU A 16 -20.39 35.78 -7.67
C GLU A 16 -20.70 35.17 -6.28
N ASN A 17 -20.98 36.03 -5.30
CA ASN A 17 -21.28 35.63 -3.93
C ASN A 17 -20.13 34.81 -3.25
N ARG A 18 -18.89 35.00 -3.69
CA ARG A 18 -17.72 34.26 -3.21
C ARG A 18 -17.61 34.22 -1.69
N GLN A 19 -17.83 35.34 -1.01
CA GLN A 19 -17.71 35.43 0.44
C GLN A 19 -18.72 34.49 1.14
N ALA A 20 -19.99 34.54 0.75
CA ALA A 20 -21.02 33.68 1.35
C ALA A 20 -20.72 32.19 1.11
N TYR A 21 -20.18 31.83 -0.06
CA TYR A 21 -19.76 30.46 -0.36
C TYR A 21 -18.57 30.03 0.50
N LEU A 22 -17.57 30.91 0.68
CA LEU A 22 -16.41 30.62 1.52
C LEU A 22 -16.79 30.52 3.00
N ASP A 23 -17.73 31.31 3.49
CA ASP A 23 -18.26 31.20 4.85
C ASP A 23 -18.93 29.85 5.08
N PHE A 24 -19.76 29.40 4.12
CA PHE A 24 -20.33 28.05 4.13
C PHE A 24 -19.24 26.98 4.13
N LEU A 25 -18.28 27.08 3.23
CA LEU A 25 -17.18 26.13 3.08
C LEU A 25 -16.33 26.02 4.37
N ILE A 26 -15.99 27.16 5.00
CA ILE A 26 -15.26 27.20 6.26
C ILE A 26 -16.03 26.48 7.37
N GLY A 27 -17.35 26.67 7.42
CA GLY A 27 -18.21 25.94 8.36
C GLY A 27 -18.12 24.41 8.17
N GLN A 28 -18.17 23.93 6.94
CA GLN A 28 -18.06 22.52 6.61
C GLN A 28 -16.65 21.96 6.90
N LEU A 29 -15.60 22.69 6.54
CA LEU A 29 -14.20 22.32 6.81
C LEU A 29 -13.94 22.20 8.33
N GLY A 30 -14.41 23.19 9.11
CA GLY A 30 -14.32 23.15 10.57
C GLY A 30 -15.08 21.96 11.16
N ALA A 31 -16.27 21.66 10.65
CA ALA A 31 -17.04 20.48 11.05
C ALA A 31 -16.27 19.18 10.72
N ALA A 32 -15.70 19.06 9.53
CA ALA A 32 -14.87 17.91 9.14
C ALA A 32 -13.53 17.84 9.90
N GLY A 33 -13.11 18.93 10.57
CA GLY A 33 -11.86 19.00 11.34
C GLY A 33 -10.63 19.21 10.46
N ALA A 34 -10.80 19.81 9.29
CA ALA A 34 -9.70 20.16 8.39
C ALA A 34 -8.82 21.25 9.02
N LEU A 35 -7.49 21.08 8.86
CA LEU A 35 -6.48 22.07 9.23
C LEU A 35 -5.87 22.73 8.00
N THR A 36 -5.81 22.00 6.89
CA THR A 36 -5.23 22.46 5.62
C THR A 36 -6.23 22.25 4.49
N VAL A 37 -6.30 23.22 3.60
CA VAL A 37 -7.08 23.17 2.35
C VAL A 37 -6.11 23.20 1.18
N TYR A 38 -6.21 22.22 0.29
CA TYR A 38 -5.48 22.21 -0.98
C TYR A 38 -6.38 22.74 -2.08
N LEU A 39 -6.07 23.90 -2.61
CA LEU A 39 -6.72 24.47 -3.77
C LEU A 39 -6.17 23.82 -5.04
N CYS A 40 -7.06 23.32 -5.90
CA CYS A 40 -6.70 22.68 -7.18
C CYS A 40 -7.05 23.64 -8.33
N PRO A 41 -6.12 24.46 -8.82
CA PRO A 41 -6.35 25.38 -9.91
C PRO A 41 -6.24 24.69 -11.28
N HIS A 42 -6.78 25.34 -12.32
CA HIS A 42 -6.64 24.90 -13.70
C HIS A 42 -5.61 25.78 -14.43
N ILE A 43 -4.33 25.42 -14.31
CA ILE A 43 -3.20 26.34 -14.52
C ILE A 43 -2.78 26.64 -15.98
N PRO A 44 -2.88 25.75 -16.98
CA PRO A 44 -2.18 26.01 -18.25
C PRO A 44 -2.69 27.19 -19.05
N GLU A 45 -3.98 27.56 -18.88
CA GLU A 45 -4.63 28.54 -19.78
C GLU A 45 -4.44 29.98 -19.30
N ASN A 46 -4.57 30.27 -18.03
CA ASN A 46 -4.45 31.62 -17.50
C ASN A 46 -3.84 31.65 -16.07
N PRO A 47 -2.52 31.48 -15.94
CA PRO A 47 -1.87 31.40 -14.63
C PRO A 47 -2.02 32.67 -13.78
N ASP A 48 -2.18 33.84 -14.37
CA ASP A 48 -2.29 35.10 -13.62
C ASP A 48 -3.66 35.22 -12.95
N ALA A 49 -4.75 34.94 -13.67
CA ALA A 49 -6.09 34.94 -13.11
C ALA A 49 -6.26 33.87 -12.02
N GLU A 50 -5.67 32.67 -12.21
CA GLU A 50 -5.66 31.63 -11.19
C GLU A 50 -4.90 32.08 -9.93
N CYS A 51 -3.74 32.74 -10.07
CA CYS A 51 -2.98 33.27 -8.94
C CYS A 51 -3.75 34.36 -8.18
N GLU A 52 -4.45 35.26 -8.88
CA GLU A 52 -5.32 36.26 -8.26
C GLU A 52 -6.44 35.60 -7.45
N LYS A 53 -7.11 34.61 -8.02
CA LYS A 53 -8.18 33.86 -7.35
C LYS A 53 -7.64 33.07 -6.15
N ILE A 54 -6.49 32.38 -6.29
CA ILE A 54 -5.80 31.70 -5.18
C ILE A 54 -5.57 32.66 -4.03
N ASN A 55 -4.99 33.85 -4.30
CA ASN A 55 -4.68 34.83 -3.27
C ASN A 55 -5.95 35.35 -2.57
N ALA A 56 -7.00 35.62 -3.33
CA ALA A 56 -8.27 36.08 -2.77
C ALA A 56 -8.94 35.04 -1.87
N VAL A 57 -8.88 33.76 -2.24
CA VAL A 57 -9.43 32.65 -1.46
C VAL A 57 -8.55 32.37 -0.25
N ALA A 58 -7.23 32.34 -0.41
CA ALA A 58 -6.26 32.07 0.66
C ALA A 58 -6.40 33.09 1.79
N ASP A 59 -6.57 34.38 1.48
CA ASP A 59 -6.77 35.42 2.50
C ASP A 59 -7.98 35.17 3.39
N VAL A 60 -9.07 34.64 2.83
CA VAL A 60 -10.28 34.32 3.60
C VAL A 60 -10.05 33.09 4.47
N LEU A 61 -9.44 32.04 3.91
CA LEU A 61 -9.15 30.79 4.63
C LEU A 61 -8.13 31.00 5.77
N HIS A 62 -7.07 31.81 5.53
CA HIS A 62 -6.09 32.17 6.56
C HIS A 62 -6.73 32.92 7.72
N ARG A 63 -7.64 33.88 7.44
CA ARG A 63 -8.38 34.58 8.52
C ARG A 63 -9.26 33.63 9.33
N ALA A 64 -9.68 32.51 8.75
CA ALA A 64 -10.39 31.45 9.47
C ALA A 64 -9.47 30.48 10.21
N GLY A 65 -8.14 30.70 10.17
CA GLY A 65 -7.15 29.85 10.85
C GLY A 65 -6.80 28.57 10.10
N LEU A 66 -7.12 28.47 8.81
CA LEU A 66 -6.78 27.32 7.97
C LEU A 66 -5.47 27.55 7.23
N HIS A 67 -4.65 26.53 7.08
CA HIS A 67 -3.53 26.55 6.15
C HIS A 67 -4.01 26.30 4.72
N VAL A 68 -3.33 26.92 3.76
CA VAL A 68 -3.70 26.84 2.34
C VAL A 68 -2.53 26.29 1.52
N GLY A 69 -2.70 25.12 0.94
CA GLY A 69 -1.80 24.60 -0.09
C GLY A 69 -2.38 24.77 -1.49
N VAL A 70 -1.55 24.65 -2.50
CA VAL A 70 -1.97 24.46 -3.90
C VAL A 70 -1.55 23.09 -4.36
N TRP A 71 -2.44 22.39 -5.02
CA TRP A 71 -2.19 21.05 -5.55
C TRP A 71 -2.36 21.07 -7.07
N ILE A 72 -1.31 20.67 -7.80
CA ILE A 72 -1.24 20.74 -9.27
C ILE A 72 -0.75 19.45 -9.90
N GLY A 73 -1.31 19.11 -11.06
CA GLY A 73 -0.75 18.07 -11.94
C GLY A 73 0.54 18.50 -12.62
N SER A 74 1.25 17.53 -13.18
CA SER A 74 2.55 17.75 -13.82
C SER A 74 2.70 17.03 -15.16
N LEU A 75 2.96 15.73 -15.15
CA LEU A 75 3.35 14.96 -16.34
C LEU A 75 2.16 14.31 -17.07
N GLY A 76 1.02 14.12 -16.41
CA GLY A 76 -0.08 13.31 -16.96
C GLY A 76 -1.50 13.75 -16.65
N HIS A 77 -1.73 14.56 -15.63
CA HIS A 77 -3.08 15.06 -15.27
C HIS A 77 -3.39 16.45 -15.82
N VAL A 78 -2.46 17.01 -16.57
CA VAL A 78 -2.60 18.33 -17.18
C VAL A 78 -2.66 18.17 -18.69
N ASN A 79 -3.67 18.79 -19.30
CA ASN A 79 -3.75 18.87 -20.74
C ASN A 79 -2.88 20.03 -21.23
N TYR A 80 -1.87 19.72 -22.04
CA TYR A 80 -0.99 20.68 -22.70
C TYR A 80 -1.32 20.82 -24.18
N ASP A 81 -2.57 20.68 -24.58
CA ASP A 81 -3.02 20.76 -25.96
C ASP A 81 -2.47 22.01 -26.68
N GLY A 82 -2.05 21.83 -27.91
CA GLY A 82 -1.46 22.88 -28.75
C GLY A 82 -0.03 23.25 -28.37
N ARG A 83 0.60 22.58 -27.40
CA ARG A 83 2.02 22.74 -27.08
C ARG A 83 2.83 21.56 -27.60
N ASP A 84 3.88 21.86 -28.33
CA ASP A 84 4.80 20.88 -28.91
C ASP A 84 5.86 20.46 -27.89
N TYR A 85 5.45 19.62 -26.93
CA TYR A 85 6.34 18.98 -25.96
C TYR A 85 6.60 17.52 -26.34
N THR A 86 7.75 17.00 -25.93
CA THR A 86 8.05 15.57 -26.08
C THR A 86 7.13 14.75 -25.18
N HIS A 87 6.37 13.83 -25.76
CA HIS A 87 5.59 12.86 -25.02
C HIS A 87 6.45 11.67 -24.55
N MET A 88 5.97 10.96 -23.50
CA MET A 88 6.55 9.68 -23.15
C MET A 88 6.27 8.66 -24.26
N VAL A 89 7.26 7.81 -24.54
CA VAL A 89 7.22 6.83 -25.63
C VAL A 89 7.32 5.43 -25.03
N ASP A 90 6.49 4.51 -25.51
CA ASP A 90 6.53 3.11 -25.10
C ASP A 90 7.55 2.28 -25.90
N LEU A 91 7.62 0.96 -25.58
CA LEU A 91 8.51 0.04 -26.29
C LEU A 91 8.13 -0.17 -27.77
N ASP A 92 6.93 0.18 -28.19
CA ASP A 92 6.47 0.07 -29.57
C ASP A 92 6.74 1.34 -30.39
N ALA A 93 7.46 2.30 -29.81
CA ALA A 93 7.72 3.64 -30.36
C ALA A 93 6.45 4.50 -30.49
N GLU A 94 5.41 4.15 -29.76
CA GLU A 94 4.16 4.94 -29.74
C GLU A 94 4.27 6.01 -28.65
N ALA A 95 3.98 7.25 -29.01
CA ALA A 95 3.85 8.35 -28.07
C ALA A 95 2.53 8.20 -27.29
N VAL A 96 2.58 8.49 -25.99
CA VAL A 96 1.38 8.50 -25.14
C VAL A 96 0.90 9.94 -25.00
N ASP A 97 -0.13 10.31 -25.74
CA ASP A 97 -0.59 11.70 -25.93
C ASP A 97 -0.81 12.50 -24.64
N LEU A 98 -1.27 11.84 -23.58
CA LEU A 98 -1.54 12.51 -22.30
C LEU A 98 -0.31 12.62 -21.38
N LEU A 99 0.85 12.07 -21.79
CA LEU A 99 2.01 12.00 -20.92
C LEU A 99 3.18 12.81 -21.47
N THR A 100 3.51 13.90 -20.80
CA THR A 100 4.68 14.73 -21.12
C THR A 100 5.95 14.14 -20.51
N CYS A 101 7.01 14.06 -21.29
CA CYS A 101 8.27 13.50 -20.82
C CYS A 101 9.06 14.49 -19.95
N PRO A 102 9.54 14.10 -18.75
CA PRO A 102 10.34 14.96 -17.90
C PRO A 102 11.73 15.28 -18.48
N SER A 103 12.12 14.71 -19.63
CA SER A 103 13.35 15.04 -20.33
C SER A 103 13.22 16.25 -21.28
N ASP A 104 11.98 16.74 -21.53
CA ASP A 104 11.74 17.88 -22.42
C ASP A 104 12.15 19.20 -21.76
N ALA A 105 13.18 19.86 -22.31
CA ALA A 105 13.73 21.08 -21.73
C ALA A 105 12.77 22.28 -21.84
N ARG A 106 11.89 22.32 -22.85
CA ARG A 106 10.92 23.40 -23.01
C ARG A 106 9.79 23.23 -21.98
N PHE A 107 9.26 22.03 -21.86
CA PHE A 107 8.27 21.70 -20.83
C PHE A 107 8.79 22.06 -19.43
N ARG A 108 9.99 21.62 -19.09
CA ARG A 108 10.62 21.88 -17.77
C ARG A 108 10.69 23.38 -17.46
N ARG A 109 11.14 24.20 -18.43
CA ARG A 109 11.18 25.67 -18.26
C ARG A 109 9.80 26.26 -18.02
N ASP A 110 8.81 25.87 -18.84
CA ASP A 110 7.46 26.40 -18.76
C ASP A 110 6.80 26.00 -17.43
N TYR A 111 6.98 24.74 -17.01
CA TYR A 111 6.48 24.25 -15.71
C TYR A 111 7.16 24.92 -14.52
N CYS A 112 8.47 25.11 -14.56
CA CYS A 112 9.22 25.83 -13.52
C CYS A 112 8.75 27.29 -13.40
N ALA A 113 8.38 27.95 -14.50
CA ALA A 113 7.81 29.29 -14.47
C ALA A 113 6.43 29.31 -13.77
N ILE A 114 5.59 28.29 -14.00
CA ILE A 114 4.33 28.11 -13.28
C ILE A 114 4.60 27.89 -11.78
N ALA A 115 5.51 26.99 -11.41
CA ALA A 115 5.84 26.72 -10.02
C ALA A 115 6.35 27.97 -9.29
N ALA A 116 7.18 28.79 -9.93
CA ALA A 116 7.65 30.06 -9.39
C ALA A 116 6.50 31.06 -9.17
N ARG A 117 5.55 31.15 -10.10
CA ARG A 117 4.36 32.03 -9.94
C ARG A 117 3.47 31.58 -8.78
N LEU A 118 3.22 30.26 -8.65
CA LEU A 118 2.48 29.73 -7.52
C LEU A 118 3.21 29.96 -6.18
N ALA A 119 4.52 29.83 -6.17
CA ALA A 119 5.33 30.15 -4.98
C ALA A 119 5.22 31.63 -4.54
N ALA A 120 4.90 32.55 -5.46
CA ALA A 120 4.64 33.94 -5.14
C ALA A 120 3.24 34.18 -4.56
N CYS A 121 2.31 33.22 -4.66
CA CYS A 121 0.98 33.31 -4.07
C CYS A 121 1.04 33.18 -2.54
N ARG A 122 -0.05 33.59 -1.86
CA ARG A 122 -0.21 33.50 -0.42
C ARG A 122 -0.62 32.10 0.02
N ILE A 123 0.25 31.13 -0.18
CA ILE A 123 0.04 29.72 0.14
C ILE A 123 1.09 29.22 1.14
N ASP A 124 0.79 28.15 1.86
CA ASP A 124 1.66 27.54 2.86
C ASP A 124 2.43 26.34 2.32
N SER A 125 1.99 25.77 1.19
CA SER A 125 2.67 24.65 0.52
C SER A 125 2.25 24.53 -0.94
N LEU A 126 3.12 23.93 -1.75
CA LEU A 126 2.84 23.47 -3.11
C LEU A 126 2.91 21.95 -3.15
N MET A 127 1.89 21.28 -3.67
CA MET A 127 1.83 19.83 -3.79
C MET A 127 1.78 19.43 -5.26
N LEU A 128 2.70 18.56 -5.68
CA LEU A 128 2.72 17.97 -7.02
C LEU A 128 1.94 16.67 -7.00
N ASP A 129 1.03 16.51 -7.96
CA ASP A 129 0.15 15.36 -8.03
C ASP A 129 0.88 14.04 -8.31
N ASP A 130 0.18 12.94 -8.18
CA ASP A 130 0.72 11.59 -8.33
C ASP A 130 1.11 11.22 -9.78
N ASP A 131 0.87 12.14 -10.71
CA ASP A 131 1.37 12.08 -12.09
C ASP A 131 2.86 12.50 -12.23
N PHE A 132 3.53 12.90 -11.14
CA PHE A 132 4.98 13.13 -11.11
C PHE A 132 5.74 11.78 -11.08
N ARG A 133 5.54 11.00 -12.14
CA ARG A 133 6.06 9.63 -12.30
C ARG A 133 6.24 9.26 -13.76
N ILE A 134 6.96 8.17 -13.99
CA ILE A 134 6.96 7.44 -15.27
C ILE A 134 6.13 6.17 -15.10
N ASN A 135 5.62 5.55 -16.16
CA ASN A 135 4.66 4.44 -16.16
C ASN A 135 3.28 4.83 -15.59
N PHE A 136 2.71 5.87 -16.16
CA PHE A 136 1.33 6.25 -15.89
C PHE A 136 0.37 5.18 -16.47
N ASN A 137 -0.62 4.76 -15.69
CA ASN A 137 -1.56 3.68 -16.00
C ASN A 137 -0.97 2.27 -16.13
N GLY A 138 0.27 2.04 -15.76
CA GLY A 138 0.86 0.72 -15.51
C GLY A 138 0.94 -0.29 -16.66
N TRP A 139 0.42 0.04 -17.82
CA TRP A 139 0.18 -0.93 -18.90
C TRP A 139 1.45 -1.33 -19.65
N LYS A 140 2.36 -0.38 -19.85
CA LYS A 140 3.60 -0.62 -20.57
C LYS A 140 4.74 0.15 -19.93
N PRO A 141 5.98 -0.36 -19.99
CA PRO A 141 7.15 0.42 -19.59
C PRO A 141 7.29 1.72 -20.39
N LEU A 142 7.60 2.81 -19.72
CA LEU A 142 7.89 4.14 -20.24
C LEU A 142 9.16 4.68 -19.53
N CYS A 143 9.95 5.59 -20.02
CA CYS A 143 9.90 6.23 -21.32
C CYS A 143 11.08 5.77 -22.17
N PHE A 144 10.85 5.71 -23.48
CA PHE A 144 11.90 5.36 -24.47
C PHE A 144 12.04 6.43 -25.54
N CYS A 145 11.77 7.69 -25.24
CA CYS A 145 12.07 8.81 -26.14
C CYS A 145 13.58 8.93 -26.38
N GLU A 146 13.97 9.69 -27.39
CA GLU A 146 15.38 9.84 -27.78
C GLU A 146 16.31 10.23 -26.61
N ASN A 147 15.85 11.11 -25.72
CA ASN A 147 16.64 11.52 -24.56
C ASN A 147 16.88 10.38 -23.57
N HIS A 148 15.87 9.55 -23.30
CA HIS A 148 16.00 8.37 -22.44
C HIS A 148 16.92 7.32 -23.07
N LEU A 149 16.77 7.01 -24.37
CA LEU A 149 17.64 6.08 -25.07
C LEU A 149 19.10 6.57 -25.06
N ARG A 150 19.33 7.86 -25.30
CA ARG A 150 20.68 8.47 -25.21
C ARG A 150 21.27 8.35 -23.80
N ARG A 151 20.47 8.56 -22.75
CA ARG A 151 20.91 8.39 -21.36
C ARG A 151 21.25 6.94 -21.06
N MET A 152 20.42 5.99 -21.50
CA MET A 152 20.72 4.56 -21.38
C MET A 152 22.00 4.18 -22.10
N SER A 153 22.22 4.70 -23.33
CA SER A 153 23.47 4.48 -24.09
C SER A 153 24.69 4.96 -23.32
N GLN A 154 24.60 6.13 -22.70
CA GLN A 154 25.68 6.66 -21.85
C GLN A 154 25.98 5.77 -20.65
N THR A 155 24.93 5.28 -19.98
CA THR A 155 25.05 4.37 -18.82
C THR A 155 25.68 3.04 -19.22
N LEU A 156 25.31 2.50 -20.37
CA LEU A 156 25.77 1.19 -20.84
C LEU A 156 27.12 1.23 -21.59
N GLY A 157 27.52 2.43 -22.06
CA GLY A 157 28.72 2.59 -22.90
C GLY A 157 28.57 2.02 -24.31
N GLU A 158 27.35 1.84 -24.81
CA GLU A 158 27.03 1.33 -26.14
C GLU A 158 25.72 1.92 -26.65
N ASP A 159 25.49 1.92 -27.94
CA ASP A 159 24.24 2.42 -28.54
C ASP A 159 23.08 1.51 -28.19
N VAL A 160 22.00 2.12 -27.71
CA VAL A 160 20.76 1.44 -27.33
C VAL A 160 19.70 1.66 -28.40
N ALA A 161 19.17 0.58 -28.93
CA ALA A 161 18.10 0.60 -29.92
C ALA A 161 16.81 -0.03 -29.37
N LEU A 162 15.68 0.58 -29.69
CA LEU A 162 14.36 0.14 -29.20
C LEU A 162 14.01 -1.31 -29.56
N PRO A 163 14.32 -1.83 -30.80
CA PRO A 163 14.08 -3.23 -31.13
C PRO A 163 14.82 -4.23 -30.24
N GLN A 164 16.01 -3.86 -29.76
CA GLN A 164 16.76 -4.69 -28.81
C GLN A 164 16.10 -4.66 -27.43
N LEU A 165 15.67 -3.49 -26.94
CA LEU A 165 15.01 -3.37 -25.65
C LEU A 165 13.73 -4.19 -25.55
N ARG A 166 12.94 -4.26 -26.62
CA ARG A 166 11.73 -5.10 -26.66
C ARG A 166 12.00 -6.55 -26.31
N GLN A 167 13.16 -7.07 -26.70
CA GLN A 167 13.52 -8.46 -26.48
C GLN A 167 14.11 -8.70 -25.08
N VAL A 168 14.85 -7.74 -24.54
CA VAL A 168 15.66 -8.00 -23.33
C VAL A 168 15.16 -7.32 -22.08
N LEU A 169 14.40 -6.20 -22.17
CA LEU A 169 14.12 -5.34 -21.02
C LEU A 169 13.39 -6.08 -19.90
N LEU A 170 12.28 -6.77 -20.24
CA LEU A 170 11.45 -7.48 -19.28
C LEU A 170 11.60 -9.00 -19.36
N THR A 171 12.54 -9.52 -20.15
CA THR A 171 12.78 -10.94 -20.30
C THR A 171 13.77 -11.44 -19.26
N GLY A 172 13.48 -12.59 -18.67
CA GLY A 172 14.33 -13.23 -17.67
C GLY A 172 14.43 -12.44 -16.37
N GLN A 173 15.53 -12.63 -15.66
CA GLN A 173 15.84 -11.91 -14.41
C GLN A 173 16.28 -10.47 -14.70
N ASN A 174 16.48 -9.69 -13.63
CA ASN A 174 17.05 -8.36 -13.75
C ASN A 174 18.37 -8.35 -14.56
N ASN A 175 18.51 -7.37 -15.42
CA ASN A 175 19.65 -7.27 -16.33
C ASN A 175 20.13 -5.80 -16.48
N ARG A 176 21.30 -5.60 -17.10
CA ARG A 176 21.90 -4.29 -17.24
C ARG A 176 21.03 -3.28 -18.03
N TRP A 177 20.20 -3.76 -18.97
CA TRP A 177 19.30 -2.91 -19.76
C TRP A 177 18.17 -2.36 -18.91
N ARG A 178 17.60 -3.23 -18.04
CA ARG A 178 16.56 -2.84 -17.08
C ARG A 178 17.10 -1.83 -16.08
N GLU A 179 18.30 -2.05 -15.54
CA GLU A 179 18.93 -1.08 -14.62
C GLU A 179 19.22 0.25 -15.30
N ALA A 180 19.70 0.25 -16.56
CA ALA A 180 19.94 1.47 -17.31
C ALA A 180 18.65 2.26 -17.60
N TRP A 181 17.55 1.55 -17.86
CA TRP A 181 16.22 2.15 -18.02
C TRP A 181 15.72 2.79 -16.72
N LEU A 182 15.74 2.06 -15.60
CA LEU A 182 15.36 2.58 -14.29
C LEU A 182 16.22 3.79 -13.87
N GLU A 183 17.51 3.74 -14.17
CA GLU A 183 18.44 4.86 -13.91
C GLU A 183 18.11 6.08 -14.78
N ALA A 184 17.80 5.89 -16.06
CA ALA A 184 17.40 6.99 -16.94
C ALA A 184 16.12 7.69 -16.47
N ASN A 185 15.12 6.91 -16.06
CA ASN A 185 13.89 7.44 -15.49
C ASN A 185 14.16 8.26 -14.20
N ARG A 186 14.93 7.70 -13.29
CA ARG A 186 15.34 8.39 -12.05
C ARG A 186 16.12 9.67 -12.32
N PHE A 187 17.04 9.63 -13.28
CA PHE A 187 17.84 10.79 -13.66
C PHE A 187 16.97 11.97 -14.13
N PHE A 188 15.98 11.71 -15.00
CA PHE A 188 15.13 12.78 -15.52
C PHE A 188 14.10 13.27 -14.50
N LEU A 189 13.51 12.39 -13.69
CA LEU A 189 12.61 12.80 -12.60
C LEU A 189 13.34 13.63 -11.55
N ASN A 190 14.51 13.18 -11.08
CA ASN A 190 15.29 13.91 -10.09
C ASN A 190 15.77 15.27 -10.65
N GLY A 191 16.20 15.31 -11.91
CA GLY A 191 16.60 16.54 -12.58
C GLY A 191 15.44 17.54 -12.68
N PHE A 192 14.26 17.09 -13.05
CA PHE A 192 13.07 17.94 -13.11
C PHE A 192 12.64 18.42 -11.72
N ALA A 193 12.65 17.56 -10.73
CA ALA A 193 12.37 17.92 -9.33
C ALA A 193 13.35 19.01 -8.81
N ALA A 194 14.64 18.89 -9.14
CA ALA A 194 15.66 19.88 -8.76
C ALA A 194 15.44 21.24 -9.43
N GLU A 195 15.02 21.27 -10.70
CA GLU A 195 14.69 22.52 -11.40
C GLU A 195 13.45 23.19 -10.84
N ILE A 196 12.38 22.40 -10.52
CA ILE A 196 11.20 22.93 -9.83
C ILE A 196 11.61 23.55 -8.50
N ARG A 197 12.41 22.84 -7.69
CA ARG A 197 12.88 23.35 -6.40
C ARG A 197 13.68 24.64 -6.57
N SER A 198 14.57 24.69 -7.53
CA SER A 198 15.37 25.89 -7.83
C SER A 198 14.50 27.09 -8.22
N ALA A 199 13.45 26.85 -9.02
CA ALA A 199 12.50 27.89 -9.41
C ALA A 199 11.69 28.43 -8.22
N VAL A 200 11.27 27.55 -7.34
CA VAL A 200 10.58 27.93 -6.08
C VAL A 200 11.54 28.64 -5.13
N ASP A 201 12.78 28.18 -4.99
CA ASP A 201 13.81 28.79 -4.12
C ASP A 201 14.14 30.23 -4.53
N ALA A 202 14.06 30.54 -5.82
CA ALA A 202 14.27 31.91 -6.31
C ALA A 202 13.21 32.89 -5.84
N VAL A 203 12.03 32.41 -5.38
CA VAL A 203 10.90 33.21 -4.94
C VAL A 203 10.67 33.07 -3.44
N ARG A 204 10.60 31.83 -2.95
CA ARG A 204 10.27 31.49 -1.56
C ARG A 204 10.96 30.19 -1.12
N PRO A 205 12.22 30.25 -0.69
CA PRO A 205 13.02 29.06 -0.38
C PRO A 205 12.47 28.24 0.82
N GLU A 206 11.67 28.85 1.69
CA GLU A 206 11.03 28.18 2.81
C GLU A 206 9.72 27.48 2.47
N LEU A 207 9.17 27.66 1.26
CA LEU A 207 7.90 27.06 0.86
C LEU A 207 8.07 25.54 0.68
N PRO A 208 7.34 24.69 1.42
CA PRO A 208 7.35 23.25 1.19
C PRO A 208 6.81 22.91 -0.20
N VAL A 209 7.53 22.04 -0.93
CA VAL A 209 7.03 21.37 -2.14
C VAL A 209 6.86 19.91 -1.81
N ILE A 210 5.63 19.42 -1.88
CA ILE A 210 5.21 18.10 -1.43
C ILE A 210 5.05 17.19 -2.64
N LEU A 211 5.58 15.96 -2.55
CA LEU A 211 5.40 14.93 -3.55
C LEU A 211 4.16 14.10 -3.25
N CYS A 212 3.22 13.97 -4.19
CA CYS A 212 2.29 12.85 -4.19
C CYS A 212 2.94 11.66 -4.88
N THR A 213 2.93 10.51 -4.22
CA THR A 213 3.42 9.27 -4.81
C THR A 213 2.31 8.52 -5.54
N ALA A 214 2.69 7.71 -6.51
CA ALA A 214 1.84 6.76 -7.18
C ALA A 214 2.32 5.33 -6.93
N PRO A 215 1.56 4.29 -7.29
CA PRO A 215 2.06 2.91 -7.23
C PRO A 215 3.39 2.73 -7.96
N ALA A 216 3.53 3.34 -9.14
CA ALA A 216 4.75 3.29 -9.94
C ALA A 216 6.00 3.82 -9.21
N SER A 217 5.84 4.81 -8.34
CA SER A 217 6.94 5.38 -7.57
C SER A 217 7.56 4.40 -6.55
N TRP A 218 6.83 3.33 -6.21
CA TRP A 218 7.23 2.35 -5.18
C TRP A 218 7.84 1.10 -5.79
N GLY A 219 9.00 1.27 -6.45
CA GLY A 219 9.80 0.16 -6.98
C GLY A 219 9.43 -0.28 -8.40
N VAL A 220 8.72 0.54 -9.16
CA VAL A 220 8.32 0.24 -10.54
C VAL A 220 9.10 1.06 -11.57
N ASP A 221 9.07 2.38 -11.47
CA ASP A 221 9.63 3.29 -12.49
C ASP A 221 11.10 3.66 -12.26
N GLY A 222 11.71 3.16 -11.21
CA GLY A 222 13.10 3.47 -10.85
C GLY A 222 13.27 4.71 -9.97
N SER A 223 12.20 5.48 -9.72
CA SER A 223 12.26 6.58 -8.76
C SER A 223 12.41 6.07 -7.33
N GLU A 224 12.95 6.94 -6.47
CA GLU A 224 13.06 6.71 -5.04
C GLU A 224 12.26 7.81 -4.33
N PRO A 225 11.05 7.53 -3.83
CA PRO A 225 10.14 8.55 -3.30
C PRO A 225 10.79 9.45 -2.23
N ALA A 226 11.57 8.85 -1.34
CA ALA A 226 12.26 9.59 -0.28
C ALA A 226 13.32 10.56 -0.82
N GLU A 227 14.01 10.20 -1.90
CA GLU A 227 14.99 11.05 -2.56
C GLU A 227 14.28 12.20 -3.28
N LEU A 228 13.26 11.90 -4.09
CA LEU A 228 12.45 12.91 -4.78
C LEU A 228 11.85 13.91 -3.81
N ALA A 229 11.24 13.44 -2.71
CA ALA A 229 10.66 14.30 -1.70
C ALA A 229 11.69 15.25 -1.08
N ARG A 230 12.92 14.78 -0.81
CA ARG A 230 13.99 15.62 -0.29
C ARG A 230 14.49 16.65 -1.31
N ILE A 231 14.61 16.26 -2.60
CA ILE A 231 14.97 17.19 -3.67
C ILE A 231 13.94 18.31 -3.76
N LEU A 232 12.65 17.97 -3.80
CA LEU A 232 11.55 18.93 -3.86
C LEU A 232 11.46 19.82 -2.60
N ALA A 233 11.74 19.28 -1.44
CA ALA A 233 11.73 20.04 -0.19
C ALA A 233 12.86 21.06 -0.12
N GLY A 234 14.05 20.75 -0.64
CA GLY A 234 15.21 21.63 -0.53
C GLY A 234 15.56 21.93 0.92
N ARG A 235 15.42 23.20 1.35
CA ARG A 235 15.60 23.63 2.75
C ARG A 235 14.32 23.66 3.55
N ALA A 236 13.16 23.58 2.89
CA ALA A 236 11.87 23.56 3.54
C ALA A 236 11.59 22.19 4.20
N PRO A 237 10.59 22.09 5.08
CA PRO A 237 10.18 20.81 5.67
C PRO A 237 9.78 19.80 4.59
N VAL A 238 10.34 18.59 4.68
CA VAL A 238 9.99 17.48 3.78
C VAL A 238 8.68 16.84 4.21
N SER A 239 7.82 16.53 3.24
CA SER A 239 6.59 15.76 3.43
C SER A 239 6.19 15.09 2.13
N MET A 240 5.37 14.02 2.19
CA MET A 240 4.80 13.41 0.99
C MET A 240 3.39 12.85 1.23
N ARG A 241 2.59 12.80 0.17
CA ARG A 241 1.32 12.06 0.13
C ARG A 241 1.59 10.65 -0.38
N LEU A 242 1.13 9.66 0.38
CA LEU A 242 1.20 8.25 0.01
C LEU A 242 0.12 7.92 -1.03
N SER A 243 0.35 6.90 -1.84
CA SER A 243 -0.60 6.44 -2.83
C SER A 243 -1.43 5.26 -2.34
N GLY A 244 -2.72 5.31 -2.55
CA GLY A 244 -3.66 4.26 -2.23
C GLY A 244 -4.86 4.77 -1.45
N GLY A 245 -6.00 4.86 -2.11
CA GLY A 245 -7.24 5.35 -1.53
C GLY A 245 -8.31 4.25 -1.43
N PRO A 246 -9.37 4.49 -0.64
CA PRO A 246 -10.48 3.55 -0.49
C PRO A 246 -11.24 3.27 -1.79
N TYR A 247 -11.05 4.07 -2.84
CA TYR A 247 -11.62 3.88 -4.17
C TYR A 247 -10.95 2.77 -5.01
N TRP A 248 -9.73 2.37 -4.68
CA TRP A 248 -8.96 1.41 -5.47
C TRP A 248 -9.65 0.05 -5.62
N PRO A 249 -10.23 -0.57 -4.58
CA PRO A 249 -10.92 -1.85 -4.71
C PRO A 249 -12.11 -1.80 -5.67
N VAL A 250 -12.74 -0.65 -5.79
CA VAL A 250 -13.95 -0.46 -6.59
C VAL A 250 -13.60 -0.17 -8.05
N MET A 251 -12.66 0.74 -8.28
CA MET A 251 -12.39 1.27 -9.62
C MET A 251 -11.32 0.52 -10.39
N PHE A 252 -10.18 0.24 -9.76
CA PHE A 252 -9.01 -0.20 -10.50
C PHE A 252 -8.59 -1.63 -10.19
N PHE A 253 -8.76 -2.07 -8.95
CA PHE A 253 -8.16 -3.31 -8.47
C PHE A 253 -9.18 -4.22 -7.81
N LYS A 254 -10.11 -4.75 -8.61
CA LYS A 254 -11.27 -5.55 -8.16
C LYS A 254 -10.94 -6.69 -7.18
N ASN A 255 -9.69 -7.15 -7.16
CA ASN A 255 -9.23 -8.20 -6.26
C ASN A 255 -8.59 -7.68 -4.97
N LEU A 256 -8.42 -6.37 -4.82
CA LEU A 256 -7.97 -5.78 -3.57
C LEU A 256 -9.15 -5.54 -2.63
N ARG A 257 -8.94 -5.84 -1.35
CA ARG A 257 -9.90 -5.56 -0.29
C ARG A 257 -9.54 -4.26 0.43
N PRO A 258 -10.47 -3.59 1.11
CA PRO A 258 -10.16 -2.40 1.92
C PRO A 258 -9.01 -2.63 2.92
N ALA A 259 -8.95 -3.81 3.55
CA ALA A 259 -7.86 -4.20 4.43
C ALA A 259 -6.48 -4.16 3.73
N ASN A 260 -6.41 -4.63 2.48
CA ASN A 260 -5.16 -4.62 1.72
C ASN A 260 -4.70 -3.19 1.41
N ILE A 261 -5.64 -2.27 1.15
CA ILE A 261 -5.29 -0.86 0.91
C ILE A 261 -4.74 -0.22 2.18
N ILE A 262 -5.34 -0.48 3.34
CA ILE A 262 -4.79 -0.03 4.63
C ILE A 262 -3.34 -0.52 4.78
N ASP A 263 -3.06 -1.78 4.48
CA ASP A 263 -1.70 -2.33 4.61
C ASP A 263 -0.72 -1.82 3.56
N ILE A 264 -1.17 -1.50 2.36
CA ILE A 264 -0.34 -0.80 1.36
C ILE A 264 0.12 0.55 1.91
N ILE A 265 -0.79 1.34 2.48
CA ILE A 265 -0.45 2.61 3.12
C ILE A 265 0.45 2.42 4.34
N ARG A 266 0.15 1.45 5.20
CA ARG A 266 0.98 1.13 6.38
C ARG A 266 2.42 0.79 5.98
N ARG A 267 2.60 0.03 4.91
CA ARG A 267 3.93 -0.33 4.37
C ARG A 267 4.68 0.92 3.89
N GLN A 268 4.03 1.78 3.10
CA GLN A 268 4.63 3.03 2.62
C GLN A 268 4.94 3.98 3.78
N ALA A 269 4.01 4.16 4.72
CA ALA A 269 4.18 5.00 5.89
C ALA A 269 5.32 4.52 6.81
N ALA A 270 5.47 3.20 6.98
CA ALA A 270 6.57 2.61 7.75
C ALA A 270 7.93 2.88 7.07
N ASP A 271 8.02 2.78 5.74
CA ASP A 271 9.22 3.13 4.97
C ASP A 271 9.56 4.62 5.12
N CYS A 272 8.58 5.51 4.95
CA CYS A 272 8.77 6.95 5.14
C CYS A 272 9.24 7.27 6.55
N ARG A 273 8.60 6.70 7.57
CA ARG A 273 8.98 6.89 8.96
C ARG A 273 10.41 6.43 9.25
N SER A 274 10.82 5.28 8.69
CA SER A 274 12.20 4.78 8.83
C SER A 274 13.24 5.73 8.24
N LYS A 275 12.85 6.55 7.26
CA LYS A 275 13.67 7.55 6.58
C LYS A 275 13.49 8.97 7.15
N GLY A 276 12.68 9.13 8.22
CA GLY A 276 12.42 10.42 8.87
C GLY A 276 11.56 11.38 8.03
N ILE A 277 10.70 10.87 7.16
CA ILE A 277 9.82 11.67 6.29
C ILE A 277 8.39 11.57 6.81
N PRO A 278 7.78 12.69 7.28
CA PRO A 278 6.35 12.75 7.52
C PRO A 278 5.57 12.46 6.24
N ALA A 279 4.57 11.59 6.34
CA ALA A 279 3.77 11.22 5.19
C ALA A 279 2.29 11.13 5.58
N PHE A 280 1.39 11.52 4.69
CA PHE A 280 -0.04 11.45 4.89
C PHE A 280 -0.73 10.59 3.84
N ALA A 281 -1.81 9.96 4.24
CA ALA A 281 -2.56 9.01 3.41
C ALA A 281 -3.42 9.74 2.36
N GLU A 282 -3.70 9.06 1.27
CA GLU A 282 -4.70 9.48 0.29
C GLU A 282 -6.08 8.99 0.70
N GLY A 283 -7.01 9.90 0.98
CA GLY A 283 -8.41 9.60 1.31
C GLY A 283 -9.34 9.93 0.17
N ASP A 284 -9.02 9.53 -1.05
CA ASP A 284 -9.84 9.78 -2.23
C ASP A 284 -11.04 8.82 -2.32
N THR A 285 -12.13 9.35 -2.84
CA THR A 285 -13.43 8.68 -3.01
C THR A 285 -13.87 8.64 -4.47
N TYR A 286 -12.91 8.66 -5.40
CA TYR A 286 -13.17 8.61 -6.83
C TYR A 286 -13.92 7.31 -7.24
N PRO A 287 -14.80 7.29 -8.24
CA PRO A 287 -15.50 8.46 -8.79
C PRO A 287 -16.63 8.89 -7.85
N ARG A 288 -16.90 10.16 -7.79
CA ARG A 288 -18.03 10.70 -7.04
C ARG A 288 -19.27 10.72 -7.93
N PRO A 289 -20.44 10.63 -7.38
CA PRO A 289 -20.89 10.53 -5.99
C PRO A 289 -20.60 9.20 -5.30
N ARG A 290 -20.83 9.15 -3.99
CA ARG A 290 -20.41 8.12 -3.01
C ARG A 290 -20.96 6.70 -3.21
N TYR A 291 -21.82 6.44 -4.16
CA TYR A 291 -22.35 5.09 -4.39
C TYR A 291 -21.27 4.05 -4.73
N GLU A 292 -20.13 4.50 -5.26
CA GLU A 292 -18.96 3.65 -5.51
C GLU A 292 -18.10 3.48 -4.23
N VAL A 293 -17.86 4.58 -3.52
CA VAL A 293 -17.10 4.58 -2.27
C VAL A 293 -17.95 5.24 -1.19
N PRO A 294 -18.64 4.47 -0.36
CA PRO A 294 -19.47 5.04 0.70
C PRO A 294 -18.62 5.77 1.73
N ALA A 295 -19.19 6.81 2.34
CA ALA A 295 -18.51 7.60 3.37
C ALA A 295 -18.03 6.74 4.55
N SER A 296 -18.76 5.68 4.92
CA SER A 296 -18.34 4.71 5.94
C SER A 296 -17.00 4.03 5.61
N MET A 297 -16.75 3.71 4.35
CA MET A 297 -15.49 3.10 3.93
C MET A 297 -14.32 4.07 4.07
N LEU A 298 -14.51 5.36 3.75
CA LEU A 298 -13.52 6.40 3.97
C LEU A 298 -13.18 6.55 5.46
N GLU A 299 -14.20 6.51 6.35
CA GLU A 299 -13.99 6.59 7.79
C GLU A 299 -13.27 5.35 8.34
N LEU A 300 -13.64 4.14 7.89
CA LEU A 300 -12.94 2.90 8.28
C LEU A 300 -11.48 2.88 7.84
N TYR A 301 -11.20 3.42 6.65
CA TYR A 301 -9.84 3.57 6.16
C TYR A 301 -9.03 4.55 7.02
N GLU A 302 -9.60 5.72 7.36
CA GLU A 302 -8.94 6.69 8.24
C GLU A 302 -8.66 6.08 9.61
N LEU A 303 -9.59 5.31 10.19
CA LEU A 303 -9.38 4.60 11.44
C LEU A 303 -8.19 3.64 11.37
N GLY A 304 -7.99 2.97 10.22
CA GLY A 304 -6.82 2.12 9.98
C GLY A 304 -5.51 2.92 10.01
N CYS A 305 -5.48 4.08 9.34
CA CYS A 305 -4.31 4.96 9.32
C CYS A 305 -3.98 5.50 10.73
N ARG A 306 -5.01 5.91 11.50
CA ARG A 306 -4.84 6.41 12.87
C ARG A 306 -4.39 5.33 13.84
N ALA A 307 -4.95 4.14 13.76
CA ALA A 307 -4.53 3.00 14.58
C ALA A 307 -3.09 2.60 14.30
N ASP A 308 -2.68 2.60 13.03
CA ASP A 308 -1.27 2.34 12.66
C ASP A 308 -0.32 3.43 13.18
N GLY A 309 -0.68 4.71 13.04
CA GLY A 309 0.07 5.85 13.58
C GLY A 309 1.44 6.10 12.93
N ASN A 310 1.74 5.49 11.79
CA ASN A 310 2.92 5.81 10.99
C ASN A 310 2.66 6.97 10.02
N ALA A 311 1.43 7.10 9.52
CA ALA A 311 1.00 8.27 8.77
C ALA A 311 0.77 9.47 9.70
N SER A 312 1.17 10.67 9.26
CA SER A 312 1.00 11.93 9.99
C SER A 312 -0.36 12.59 9.75
N GLY A 313 -1.14 12.10 8.79
CA GLY A 313 -2.43 12.68 8.43
C GLY A 313 -3.08 12.00 7.24
N ILE A 314 -4.12 12.66 6.72
CA ILE A 314 -4.90 12.22 5.55
C ILE A 314 -5.31 13.42 4.69
N LEU A 315 -5.18 13.30 3.37
CA LEU A 315 -5.85 14.16 2.40
C LEU A 315 -7.24 13.57 2.16
N LYS A 316 -8.27 14.13 2.81
CA LYS A 316 -9.60 13.55 2.91
C LYS A 316 -10.58 14.25 1.98
N TYR A 317 -11.14 13.53 1.05
CA TYR A 317 -12.07 14.06 0.07
C TYR A 317 -13.49 14.04 0.63
N VAL A 318 -13.84 15.06 1.41
CA VAL A 318 -15.17 15.22 2.02
C VAL A 318 -16.17 15.94 1.14
N PHE A 319 -15.71 16.58 0.05
CA PHE A 319 -16.55 17.20 -0.96
C PHE A 319 -16.40 16.50 -2.30
N ASP A 320 -17.42 16.63 -3.14
CA ASP A 320 -17.26 16.35 -4.56
C ASP A 320 -16.37 17.44 -5.17
N TYR A 321 -15.15 17.12 -5.58
CA TYR A 321 -14.23 18.10 -6.13
C TYR A 321 -14.50 18.43 -7.60
N VAL A 322 -15.35 17.68 -8.29
CA VAL A 322 -15.76 17.94 -9.66
C VAL A 322 -16.94 18.91 -9.70
N ALA A 323 -17.82 18.85 -8.69
CA ALA A 323 -18.94 19.77 -8.51
C ALA A 323 -18.63 20.86 -7.48
N CYS A 324 -19.60 21.65 -7.08
CA CYS A 324 -19.45 22.62 -6.00
C CYS A 324 -19.62 21.97 -4.63
N ALA A 325 -19.08 22.61 -3.57
CA ALA A 325 -19.16 22.08 -2.21
C ALA A 325 -20.61 21.95 -1.68
N SER A 326 -21.57 22.66 -2.26
CA SER A 326 -22.99 22.49 -1.94
C SER A 326 -23.59 21.16 -2.47
N TYR A 327 -22.88 20.48 -3.37
CA TYR A 327 -23.21 19.12 -3.83
C TYR A 327 -22.48 18.08 -2.96
N GLU A 328 -22.51 18.26 -1.67
CA GLU A 328 -21.93 17.34 -0.73
C GLU A 328 -22.82 16.09 -0.59
N THR A 329 -22.22 14.92 -0.46
CA THR A 329 -22.89 13.62 -0.50
C THR A 329 -22.93 12.92 0.85
N GLY A 330 -22.78 13.66 1.98
CA GLY A 330 -22.85 13.15 3.35
C GLY A 330 -21.51 12.70 3.91
N TYR A 331 -20.38 13.02 3.28
CA TYR A 331 -19.05 12.74 3.80
C TYR A 331 -18.69 13.62 5.01
N VAL A 332 -19.09 14.91 4.98
CA VAL A 332 -18.90 15.80 6.13
C VAL A 332 -19.64 15.28 7.35
N ASP A 333 -20.90 14.89 7.20
CA ASP A 333 -21.70 14.31 8.29
C ASP A 333 -21.07 13.01 8.82
N ALA A 334 -20.54 12.15 7.96
CA ALA A 334 -19.84 10.96 8.36
C ALA A 334 -18.58 11.29 9.16
N ALA A 335 -17.77 12.24 8.67
CA ALA A 335 -16.57 12.70 9.36
C ALA A 335 -16.89 13.28 10.75
N VAL A 336 -17.97 14.08 10.86
CA VAL A 336 -18.44 14.63 12.16
C VAL A 336 -18.80 13.50 13.13
N ARG A 337 -19.57 12.51 12.67
CA ARG A 337 -19.97 11.36 13.51
C ARG A 337 -18.75 10.51 13.93
N SER A 338 -17.77 10.35 13.06
CA SER A 338 -16.58 9.51 13.32
C SER A 338 -15.51 10.19 14.15
N ARG A 339 -15.49 11.52 14.28
CA ARG A 339 -14.44 12.26 15.03
C ARG A 339 -14.21 11.76 16.46
N PRO A 340 -15.24 11.50 17.29
CA PRO A 340 -15.02 10.95 18.63
C PRO A 340 -14.32 9.58 18.58
N LEU A 341 -14.74 8.72 17.66
CA LEU A 341 -14.18 7.38 17.47
C LEU A 341 -12.72 7.47 16.98
N CYS A 342 -12.41 8.36 16.03
CA CYS A 342 -11.06 8.63 15.57
C CYS A 342 -10.11 9.03 16.71
N ARG A 343 -10.54 9.94 17.59
CA ARG A 343 -9.75 10.38 18.77
C ARG A 343 -9.53 9.24 19.76
N GLN A 344 -10.57 8.47 20.05
CA GLN A 344 -10.49 7.34 20.98
C GLN A 344 -9.57 6.24 20.43
N THR A 345 -9.65 5.96 19.12
CA THR A 345 -8.77 5.01 18.44
C THR A 345 -7.31 5.47 18.50
N GLU A 346 -7.03 6.72 18.12
CA GLU A 346 -5.67 7.29 18.18
C GLU A 346 -5.11 7.18 19.60
N ALA A 347 -5.90 7.53 20.62
CA ALA A 347 -5.49 7.43 22.03
C ALA A 347 -5.24 5.98 22.49
N ALA A 348 -6.07 5.02 22.05
CA ALA A 348 -5.92 3.61 22.42
C ALA A 348 -4.64 2.98 21.85
N PHE A 349 -4.23 3.40 20.66
CA PHE A 349 -3.04 2.86 19.96
C PHE A 349 -1.76 3.68 20.17
N ALA A 350 -1.88 4.90 20.73
CA ALA A 350 -0.74 5.81 20.90
C ALA A 350 0.37 5.21 21.78
N GLY A 351 1.63 5.43 21.37
CA GLY A 351 2.81 5.01 22.14
C GLY A 351 3.08 3.52 22.17
N LYS A 352 2.26 2.70 21.51
CA LYS A 352 2.42 1.25 21.44
C LYS A 352 3.15 0.80 20.17
N GLN A 353 3.83 -0.32 20.26
CA GLN A 353 4.55 -0.93 19.15
C GLN A 353 3.66 -1.90 18.37
N ALA A 354 3.82 -1.95 17.05
CA ALA A 354 3.13 -2.92 16.22
C ALA A 354 3.53 -4.35 16.61
N ALA A 355 2.52 -5.23 16.63
CA ALA A 355 2.64 -6.64 16.99
C ALA A 355 1.98 -7.51 15.91
N GLY A 356 2.33 -8.81 15.92
CA GLY A 356 1.89 -9.77 14.92
C GLY A 356 3.03 -10.31 14.08
N VAL A 357 2.78 -10.54 12.80
CA VAL A 357 3.69 -11.13 11.84
C VAL A 357 4.39 -10.05 11.00
N SER A 358 5.71 -10.12 10.88
CA SER A 358 6.49 -9.23 10.03
C SER A 358 6.28 -9.57 8.55
N VAL A 359 5.94 -8.57 7.74
CA VAL A 359 5.90 -8.73 6.27
C VAL A 359 7.17 -8.16 5.67
N PHE A 360 7.97 -9.02 5.06
CA PHE A 360 9.17 -8.60 4.33
C PHE A 360 8.85 -8.51 2.83
N ALA A 361 8.59 -7.31 2.37
CA ALA A 361 8.23 -7.00 0.99
C ALA A 361 8.91 -5.68 0.56
N PRO A 362 10.16 -5.72 0.09
CA PRO A 362 10.89 -4.52 -0.35
C PRO A 362 10.24 -3.87 -1.57
N PHE A 363 10.49 -2.56 -1.77
CA PHE A 363 10.03 -1.83 -2.96
C PHE A 363 11.02 -2.02 -4.12
N SER A 364 10.97 -3.17 -4.77
CA SER A 364 11.90 -3.56 -5.84
C SER A 364 11.22 -4.35 -6.97
N PHE A 365 9.92 -4.13 -7.16
CA PHE A 365 9.09 -4.96 -8.04
C PHE A 365 9.71 -5.14 -9.43
N THR A 366 10.08 -4.07 -10.13
CA THR A 366 10.63 -4.18 -11.50
C THR A 366 11.98 -4.88 -11.53
N ARG A 367 12.83 -4.70 -10.51
CA ARG A 367 14.10 -5.42 -10.38
C ARG A 367 13.90 -6.89 -10.08
N ASP A 368 12.89 -7.22 -9.30
CA ASP A 368 12.59 -8.60 -8.89
C ASP A 368 11.75 -9.37 -9.90
N PHE A 369 11.09 -8.66 -10.82
CA PHE A 369 10.25 -9.26 -11.85
C PHE A 369 11.04 -10.21 -12.76
N VAL A 370 10.48 -11.39 -13.00
CA VAL A 370 11.03 -12.41 -13.92
C VAL A 370 10.06 -12.62 -15.07
N GLY A 371 10.38 -12.05 -16.21
CA GLY A 371 9.55 -12.15 -17.42
C GLY A 371 9.81 -13.40 -18.24
N SER A 372 8.87 -13.75 -19.10
CA SER A 372 8.93 -14.84 -20.04
C SER A 372 8.63 -14.32 -21.45
N GLU A 373 9.38 -14.75 -22.46
CA GLU A 373 9.12 -14.40 -23.88
C GLU A 373 7.72 -14.81 -24.36
N ALA A 374 7.14 -15.83 -23.73
CA ALA A 374 5.84 -16.37 -24.09
C ALA A 374 4.66 -15.67 -23.38
N ALA A 375 4.93 -14.82 -22.39
CA ALA A 375 3.88 -14.14 -21.64
C ALA A 375 3.71 -12.70 -22.15
N PRO A 376 2.46 -12.19 -22.27
CA PRO A 376 2.24 -10.78 -22.53
C PRO A 376 2.88 -9.93 -21.42
N THR A 377 3.35 -8.73 -21.77
CA THR A 377 3.86 -7.79 -20.78
C THR A 377 2.77 -7.54 -19.72
N PRO A 378 3.02 -7.83 -18.45
CA PRO A 378 2.02 -7.60 -17.41
C PRO A 378 1.78 -6.10 -17.25
N ASP A 379 0.63 -5.75 -16.74
CA ASP A 379 0.42 -4.45 -16.13
C ASP A 379 1.29 -4.36 -14.88
N ILE A 380 2.47 -3.74 -15.03
CA ILE A 380 3.52 -3.73 -14.01
C ILE A 380 3.05 -2.98 -12.76
N GLU A 381 2.28 -1.91 -12.92
CA GLU A 381 1.80 -1.11 -11.80
C GLU A 381 0.78 -1.92 -10.98
N THR A 382 -0.23 -2.50 -11.62
CA THR A 382 -1.20 -3.37 -10.95
C THR A 382 -0.53 -4.58 -10.31
N ALA A 383 0.44 -5.20 -11.00
CA ALA A 383 1.16 -6.34 -10.46
C ALA A 383 1.99 -5.97 -9.22
N SER A 384 2.55 -4.74 -9.16
CA SER A 384 3.32 -4.27 -8.00
C SER A 384 2.50 -4.15 -6.71
N LEU A 385 1.18 -3.99 -6.85
CA LEU A 385 0.23 -3.90 -5.73
C LEU A 385 -0.26 -5.27 -5.23
N ARG A 386 0.01 -6.33 -6.00
CA ARG A 386 -0.29 -7.70 -5.58
C ARG A 386 0.77 -8.14 -4.58
N LEU A 387 0.41 -8.11 -3.31
CA LEU A 387 1.26 -8.49 -2.19
C LEU A 387 0.70 -9.75 -1.54
N PRO A 388 1.08 -10.95 -2.04
CA PRO A 388 0.50 -12.21 -1.59
C PRO A 388 0.68 -12.44 -0.08
N ALA A 389 1.76 -11.97 0.51
CA ALA A 389 1.96 -12.05 1.96
C ALA A 389 0.90 -11.25 2.75
N ILE A 390 0.62 -10.01 2.34
CA ILE A 390 -0.43 -9.18 2.95
C ILE A 390 -1.79 -9.85 2.77
N ARG A 391 -2.08 -10.33 1.56
CA ARG A 391 -3.34 -10.97 1.26
C ARG A 391 -3.56 -12.22 2.11
N LEU A 392 -2.55 -13.09 2.22
CA LEU A 392 -2.63 -14.30 3.04
C LEU A 392 -2.97 -13.96 4.50
N LEU A 393 -2.29 -12.98 5.08
CA LEU A 393 -2.49 -12.60 6.47
C LEU A 393 -3.88 -11.96 6.68
N ASN A 394 -4.29 -11.03 5.81
CA ASN A 394 -5.59 -10.36 5.91
C ASN A 394 -6.76 -11.30 5.64
N ASP A 395 -6.62 -12.25 4.73
CA ASP A 395 -7.64 -13.24 4.43
C ASP A 395 -7.84 -14.25 5.58
N ASN A 396 -6.97 -14.23 6.60
CA ASN A 396 -7.02 -15.13 7.75
C ASN A 396 -7.01 -14.42 9.10
N SER A 397 -7.27 -13.12 9.15
CA SER A 397 -7.25 -12.32 10.39
C SER A 397 -5.95 -12.45 11.20
N ILE A 398 -4.82 -12.58 10.51
CA ILE A 398 -3.52 -12.63 11.16
C ILE A 398 -2.98 -11.19 11.25
N PRO A 399 -2.74 -10.66 12.46
CA PRO A 399 -2.20 -9.31 12.59
C PRO A 399 -0.78 -9.22 12.03
N SER A 400 -0.50 -8.13 11.34
CA SER A 400 0.79 -7.93 10.66
C SER A 400 1.41 -6.57 10.91
N HIS A 401 2.72 -6.47 10.64
CA HIS A 401 3.47 -5.21 10.65
C HIS A 401 4.60 -5.22 9.61
N PHE A 402 5.15 -4.03 9.33
CA PHE A 402 6.24 -3.83 8.37
C PHE A 402 7.57 -3.47 9.04
N GLU A 403 7.66 -3.54 10.36
CA GLU A 403 8.89 -3.32 11.10
C GLU A 403 9.83 -4.53 10.94
N PRO A 404 11.17 -4.31 10.87
CA PRO A 404 12.14 -5.39 10.66
C PRO A 404 12.43 -6.18 11.95
N LYS A 405 11.42 -6.78 12.55
CA LYS A 405 11.53 -7.55 13.79
C LYS A 405 10.60 -8.76 13.81
N GLY A 406 11.00 -9.82 14.50
CA GLY A 406 10.18 -11.01 14.76
C GLY A 406 9.93 -11.89 13.54
N ALA A 407 9.24 -13.00 13.78
CA ALA A 407 8.87 -13.94 12.74
C ALA A 407 8.01 -13.32 11.64
N GLY A 408 8.21 -13.77 10.42
CA GLY A 408 7.59 -13.10 9.28
C GLY A 408 7.23 -13.98 8.10
N VAL A 409 6.73 -13.30 7.09
CA VAL A 409 6.45 -13.86 5.77
C VAL A 409 7.36 -13.21 4.74
N VAL A 410 7.98 -14.01 3.90
CA VAL A 410 8.70 -13.57 2.71
C VAL A 410 8.37 -14.49 1.55
N PHE A 411 7.81 -13.94 0.48
CA PHE A 411 7.41 -14.69 -0.70
C PHE A 411 8.16 -14.25 -1.94
N GLY A 412 8.33 -15.19 -2.87
CA GLY A 412 8.91 -14.91 -4.18
C GLY A 412 10.31 -14.31 -4.13
N ALA A 413 10.54 -13.41 -5.05
CA ALA A 413 11.83 -12.78 -5.28
C ALA A 413 12.32 -11.89 -4.12
N ALA A 414 11.42 -11.42 -3.24
CA ALA A 414 11.79 -10.66 -2.05
C ALA A 414 12.81 -11.40 -1.16
N ALA A 415 12.81 -12.73 -1.18
CA ALA A 415 13.77 -13.55 -0.47
C ALA A 415 15.25 -13.30 -0.88
N ARG A 416 15.51 -12.73 -2.05
CA ARG A 416 16.87 -12.33 -2.46
C ARG A 416 17.45 -11.26 -1.53
N GLN A 417 16.61 -10.39 -1.03
CA GLN A 417 16.98 -9.22 -0.21
C GLN A 417 16.83 -9.48 1.29
N LEU A 418 16.31 -10.65 1.71
CA LEU A 418 16.16 -10.96 3.13
C LEU A 418 17.53 -10.93 3.82
N PRO A 419 17.76 -10.05 4.83
CA PRO A 419 19.04 -9.96 5.50
C PRO A 419 19.38 -11.25 6.26
N SER A 420 20.63 -11.71 6.17
CA SER A 420 21.07 -12.92 6.87
C SER A 420 20.89 -12.84 8.38
N ALA A 421 21.02 -11.66 8.98
CA ALA A 421 20.79 -11.43 10.41
C ALA A 421 19.35 -11.73 10.84
N ARG A 422 18.38 -11.66 9.92
CA ARG A 422 16.97 -11.93 10.20
C ARG A 422 16.55 -13.38 10.00
N LEU A 423 17.42 -14.27 9.50
CA LEU A 423 17.07 -15.67 9.28
C LEU A 423 16.66 -16.41 10.56
N HIS A 424 17.14 -15.96 11.73
CA HIS A 424 16.78 -16.51 13.04
C HIS A 424 15.40 -16.07 13.56
N ASP A 425 14.75 -15.09 12.91
CA ASP A 425 13.43 -14.61 13.33
C ASP A 425 12.31 -15.65 13.12
N GLY A 426 12.50 -16.58 12.17
CA GLY A 426 11.50 -17.57 11.73
C GLY A 426 10.69 -17.06 10.55
N TRP A 427 10.57 -17.87 9.47
CA TRP A 427 9.99 -17.39 8.21
C TRP A 427 9.02 -18.37 7.58
N LEU A 428 7.85 -17.86 7.20
CA LEU A 428 6.95 -18.52 6.27
C LEU A 428 7.39 -18.16 4.84
N LEU A 429 7.63 -19.18 4.02
CA LEU A 429 8.14 -19.09 2.66
C LEU A 429 7.14 -19.73 1.69
N ASP A 430 7.04 -19.18 0.49
CA ASP A 430 6.53 -19.92 -0.67
C ASP A 430 7.67 -20.70 -1.35
N LEU A 431 7.33 -21.52 -2.32
CA LEU A 431 8.32 -22.34 -3.03
C LEU A 431 9.40 -21.52 -3.76
N PRO A 432 9.08 -20.41 -4.47
CA PRO A 432 10.11 -19.54 -5.04
C PRO A 432 11.06 -18.96 -4.00
N ALA A 433 10.56 -18.47 -2.87
CA ALA A 433 11.40 -17.95 -1.77
C ALA A 433 12.30 -19.05 -1.16
N ALA A 434 11.76 -20.26 -0.96
CA ALA A 434 12.52 -21.39 -0.46
C ALA A 434 13.67 -21.77 -1.41
N LYS A 435 13.42 -21.82 -2.72
CA LYS A 435 14.45 -22.07 -3.74
C LYS A 435 15.55 -20.98 -3.72
N ILE A 436 15.16 -19.73 -3.61
CA ILE A 436 16.08 -18.59 -3.55
C ILE A 436 16.97 -18.69 -2.32
N LEU A 437 16.40 -18.96 -1.14
CA LEU A 437 17.18 -19.10 0.10
C LEU A 437 18.11 -20.30 0.02
N THR A 438 17.66 -21.44 -0.51
CA THR A 438 18.50 -22.62 -0.76
C THR A 438 19.69 -22.29 -1.67
N ALA A 439 19.46 -21.56 -2.76
CA ALA A 439 20.52 -21.11 -3.66
C ALA A 439 21.50 -20.12 -3.00
N ARG A 440 21.04 -19.38 -1.97
CA ARG A 440 21.89 -18.53 -1.13
C ARG A 440 22.67 -19.30 -0.06
N GLY A 441 22.55 -20.64 0.00
CA GLY A 441 23.20 -21.49 0.97
C GLY A 441 22.47 -21.60 2.32
N VAL A 442 21.21 -21.18 2.40
CA VAL A 442 20.37 -21.32 3.59
C VAL A 442 19.64 -22.65 3.54
N ASP A 443 19.86 -23.52 4.54
CA ASP A 443 19.14 -24.78 4.64
C ASP A 443 17.71 -24.53 5.18
N VAL A 444 16.73 -24.58 4.29
CA VAL A 444 15.29 -24.44 4.59
C VAL A 444 14.57 -25.80 4.58
N GLY A 445 15.31 -26.93 4.58
CA GLY A 445 14.74 -28.27 4.51
C GLY A 445 14.30 -28.72 3.10
N LEU A 446 14.39 -27.89 2.08
CA LEU A 446 14.09 -28.25 0.69
C LEU A 446 15.29 -28.98 0.08
N ARG A 447 15.08 -30.22 -0.40
CA ARG A 447 16.11 -31.03 -1.06
C ARG A 447 15.97 -31.06 -2.58
N ALA A 448 14.73 -31.11 -3.09
CA ALA A 448 14.44 -30.99 -4.51
C ALA A 448 12.98 -30.59 -4.77
N ASP A 449 12.75 -29.89 -5.87
CA ASP A 449 11.45 -29.75 -6.49
C ASP A 449 11.31 -30.85 -7.57
N LEU A 450 10.38 -31.77 -7.36
CA LEU A 450 10.13 -32.91 -8.25
C LEU A 450 9.09 -32.60 -9.33
N GLY A 451 8.74 -31.32 -9.50
CA GLY A 451 7.79 -30.85 -10.50
C GLY A 451 6.34 -30.83 -10.01
N LEU A 452 5.47 -30.39 -10.91
CA LEU A 452 4.05 -30.22 -10.61
C LEU A 452 3.37 -31.54 -10.24
N PHE A 453 2.60 -31.49 -9.15
CA PHE A 453 1.70 -32.56 -8.74
C PHE A 453 0.38 -32.50 -9.51
N THR A 454 -0.11 -31.28 -9.71
CA THR A 454 -1.40 -31.06 -10.38
C THR A 454 -1.44 -29.71 -11.11
N ARG A 455 -2.11 -29.67 -12.25
CA ARG A 455 -2.38 -28.45 -13.03
C ARG A 455 -3.86 -28.12 -13.19
N ALA A 456 -4.70 -29.10 -13.31
CA ALA A 456 -6.14 -28.91 -13.48
C ALA A 456 -6.86 -30.10 -12.92
N GLN A 457 -7.67 -29.92 -11.90
CA GLN A 457 -8.29 -31.05 -11.23
C GLN A 457 -9.67 -30.70 -10.73
N LYS A 458 -10.56 -31.68 -10.86
CA LYS A 458 -11.92 -31.56 -10.38
C LYS A 458 -11.99 -31.56 -8.86
N HIS A 459 -11.10 -32.30 -8.18
CA HIS A 459 -11.09 -32.39 -6.72
C HIS A 459 -9.65 -32.53 -6.20
N MET A 460 -9.30 -31.76 -5.19
CA MET A 460 -8.08 -31.90 -4.45
C MET A 460 -8.35 -31.83 -2.94
N HIS A 461 -7.69 -32.70 -2.20
CA HIS A 461 -7.77 -32.73 -0.75
C HIS A 461 -6.47 -32.24 -0.15
N LEU A 462 -6.57 -31.22 0.71
CA LEU A 462 -5.52 -30.81 1.61
C LEU A 462 -5.79 -31.51 2.95
N LEU A 463 -4.89 -32.36 3.39
CA LEU A 463 -5.01 -33.09 4.64
C LEU A 463 -4.02 -32.53 5.66
N HIS A 464 -4.54 -31.98 6.72
CA HIS A 464 -3.80 -31.69 7.93
C HIS A 464 -4.00 -32.85 8.94
N ASP A 465 -3.10 -33.08 9.87
CA ASP A 465 -3.18 -34.23 10.83
C ASP A 465 -4.51 -34.32 11.58
N SER A 466 -5.19 -33.23 11.79
CA SER A 466 -6.49 -33.15 12.48
C SER A 466 -7.62 -32.53 11.66
N ALA A 467 -7.33 -32.08 10.43
CA ALA A 467 -8.32 -31.43 9.57
C ALA A 467 -8.02 -31.68 8.10
N TRP A 468 -9.02 -31.65 7.28
CA TRP A 468 -8.88 -31.70 5.83
C TRP A 468 -9.65 -30.56 5.19
N LEU A 469 -9.08 -30.01 4.13
CA LEU A 469 -9.70 -28.98 3.31
C LEU A 469 -10.02 -29.61 1.94
N LEU A 470 -11.31 -29.68 1.62
CA LEU A 470 -11.75 -30.07 0.30
C LEU A 470 -11.73 -28.85 -0.60
N MET A 471 -10.87 -28.84 -1.59
CA MET A 471 -10.86 -27.85 -2.66
C MET A 471 -11.56 -28.44 -3.88
N LEU A 472 -12.73 -27.90 -4.18
CA LEU A 472 -13.46 -28.21 -5.39
C LEU A 472 -13.01 -27.23 -6.47
N SER A 473 -12.28 -27.73 -7.46
CA SER A 473 -12.14 -27.05 -8.76
C SER A 473 -13.00 -27.85 -9.75
N ASP A 474 -14.24 -27.43 -9.90
CA ASP A 474 -15.08 -27.95 -10.97
C ASP A 474 -14.87 -27.09 -12.21
N ALA A 475 -14.26 -27.67 -13.23
CA ALA A 475 -13.98 -26.99 -14.50
C ALA A 475 -15.27 -26.54 -15.23
N GLU A 476 -16.42 -27.08 -14.86
CA GLU A 476 -17.71 -26.67 -15.42
C GLU A 476 -18.28 -25.42 -14.74
N TYR A 477 -17.95 -25.19 -13.46
CA TYR A 477 -18.45 -24.05 -12.68
C TYR A 477 -17.39 -23.01 -12.38
N CYS A 478 -16.12 -23.34 -12.51
CA CYS A 478 -15.01 -22.43 -12.24
C CYS A 478 -13.96 -22.58 -13.33
N PRO A 479 -13.97 -21.73 -14.36
CA PRO A 479 -13.02 -21.82 -15.49
C PRO A 479 -11.57 -21.52 -15.08
N VAL A 480 -11.30 -21.31 -13.82
CA VAL A 480 -9.95 -21.06 -13.30
C VAL A 480 -9.20 -22.38 -13.19
N SER A 481 -8.02 -22.45 -13.76
CA SER A 481 -7.09 -23.59 -13.60
C SER A 481 -6.92 -23.94 -12.12
N GLY A 482 -6.89 -25.23 -11.79
CA GLY A 482 -6.60 -25.69 -10.42
C GLY A 482 -5.26 -25.16 -9.90
N PRO A 483 -5.02 -25.21 -8.57
CA PRO A 483 -3.78 -24.72 -8.00
C PRO A 483 -2.57 -25.51 -8.51
N GLU A 484 -1.47 -24.79 -8.73
CA GLU A 484 -0.19 -25.39 -9.13
C GLU A 484 0.62 -25.78 -7.88
N ILE A 485 0.51 -27.05 -7.48
CA ILE A 485 1.22 -27.60 -6.33
C ILE A 485 2.38 -28.45 -6.80
N HIS A 486 3.55 -28.27 -6.18
CA HIS A 486 4.74 -29.03 -6.50
C HIS A 486 4.93 -30.19 -5.53
N ARG A 487 5.46 -31.30 -6.07
CA ARG A 487 5.99 -32.40 -5.25
C ARG A 487 7.37 -32.03 -4.77
N LEU A 488 7.56 -32.06 -3.46
CA LEU A 488 8.83 -31.69 -2.86
C LEU A 488 9.52 -32.91 -2.25
N ALA A 489 10.82 -33.04 -2.48
CA ALA A 489 11.70 -33.81 -1.62
C ALA A 489 12.19 -32.91 -0.51
N VAL A 490 11.89 -33.26 0.73
CA VAL A 490 12.26 -32.49 1.92
C VAL A 490 13.22 -33.28 2.80
N ASP A 491 13.87 -32.60 3.72
CA ASP A 491 14.74 -33.25 4.71
C ASP A 491 13.97 -34.29 5.52
N ALA A 492 14.62 -35.35 5.92
CA ALA A 492 14.01 -36.43 6.70
C ALA A 492 13.55 -35.99 8.11
N SER A 493 14.13 -34.93 8.65
CA SER A 493 13.73 -34.31 9.93
C SER A 493 12.64 -33.26 9.78
N ALA A 494 12.24 -32.90 8.55
CA ALA A 494 11.15 -31.95 8.32
C ALA A 494 9.81 -32.58 8.73
N GLU A 495 9.01 -31.81 9.45
CA GLU A 495 7.66 -32.22 9.84
C GLU A 495 6.66 -31.78 8.74
N ILE A 496 5.94 -32.74 8.19
CA ILE A 496 4.93 -32.50 7.16
C ILE A 496 3.63 -32.07 7.84
N LEU A 497 3.20 -30.83 7.57
CA LEU A 497 1.98 -30.26 8.15
C LEU A 497 0.74 -30.65 7.35
N THR A 498 0.86 -30.75 6.04
CA THR A 498 -0.26 -31.08 5.14
C THR A 498 0.17 -32.08 4.07
N ARG A 499 -0.81 -32.75 3.49
CA ARG A 499 -0.60 -33.67 2.36
C ARG A 499 -1.62 -33.39 1.27
N TYR A 500 -1.17 -33.43 0.03
CA TYR A 500 -2.04 -33.39 -1.12
C TYR A 500 -2.24 -34.79 -1.67
N ALA A 501 -3.48 -35.18 -1.93
CA ALA A 501 -3.81 -36.50 -2.43
C ALA A 501 -4.71 -36.42 -3.67
N GLN A 502 -4.43 -37.29 -4.64
CA GLN A 502 -5.19 -37.38 -5.85
C GLN A 502 -5.09 -38.77 -6.47
N GLY A 503 -6.22 -39.37 -6.82
CA GLY A 503 -6.25 -40.68 -7.54
C GLY A 503 -5.45 -41.80 -6.82
N GLY A 504 -5.42 -41.77 -5.46
CA GLY A 504 -4.64 -42.70 -4.66
C GLY A 504 -3.15 -42.36 -4.51
N VAL A 505 -2.67 -41.29 -5.15
CA VAL A 505 -1.30 -40.76 -4.97
C VAL A 505 -1.30 -39.62 -3.99
N SER A 506 -0.34 -39.61 -3.08
CA SER A 506 -0.19 -38.53 -2.07
C SER A 506 1.24 -38.00 -2.09
N CYS A 507 1.40 -36.70 -1.85
CA CYS A 507 2.69 -36.06 -1.65
C CYS A 507 2.68 -35.14 -0.43
N ALA A 508 3.89 -34.80 0.05
CA ALA A 508 4.06 -33.77 1.08
C ALA A 508 3.52 -32.43 0.56
N GLY A 509 2.77 -31.76 1.40
CA GLY A 509 2.31 -30.39 1.21
C GLY A 509 3.21 -29.41 1.94
N GLU A 510 2.61 -28.57 2.78
CA GLU A 510 3.34 -27.68 3.67
C GLU A 510 4.16 -28.45 4.67
N TYR A 511 5.34 -27.93 4.98
CA TYR A 511 6.20 -28.52 6.00
C TYR A 511 6.86 -27.44 6.85
N ARG A 512 7.28 -27.82 8.08
CA ARG A 512 8.14 -27.00 8.92
C ARG A 512 9.47 -27.68 9.17
N TYR A 513 10.51 -26.86 9.29
CA TYR A 513 11.87 -27.32 9.43
C TYR A 513 12.72 -26.38 10.31
N GLU A 514 13.45 -26.93 11.26
CA GLU A 514 14.47 -26.21 12.03
C GLU A 514 15.84 -26.76 11.62
N ASN A 515 16.69 -25.90 11.08
CA ASN A 515 18.02 -26.31 10.64
C ASN A 515 19.04 -26.38 11.80
N ALA A 516 20.25 -26.85 11.50
CA ALA A 516 21.32 -26.99 12.47
C ALA A 516 21.76 -25.66 13.16
N LEU A 517 21.41 -24.52 12.57
CA LEU A 517 21.64 -23.20 13.12
C LEU A 517 20.49 -22.71 14.01
N GLY A 518 19.45 -23.52 14.21
CA GLY A 518 18.25 -23.14 14.96
C GLY A 518 17.32 -22.15 14.24
N GLN A 519 17.49 -21.98 12.91
CA GLN A 519 16.62 -21.18 12.07
C GLN A 519 15.38 -21.99 11.69
N ARG A 520 14.20 -21.38 11.80
CA ARG A 520 12.90 -22.02 11.59
C ARG A 520 12.22 -21.55 10.31
N PHE A 521 11.74 -22.49 9.53
CA PHE A 521 11.06 -22.24 8.28
C PHE A 521 9.77 -23.06 8.20
N VAL A 522 8.70 -22.43 7.71
CA VAL A 522 7.51 -23.09 7.19
C VAL A 522 7.48 -22.83 5.69
N VAL A 523 7.25 -23.85 4.88
CA VAL A 523 7.38 -23.74 3.43
C VAL A 523 6.11 -24.25 2.77
N PHE A 524 5.53 -23.42 1.91
CA PHE A 524 4.43 -23.80 1.01
C PHE A 524 4.96 -24.44 -0.27
N PRO A 525 4.30 -25.48 -0.80
CA PRO A 525 4.71 -26.18 -2.02
C PRO A 525 4.23 -25.52 -3.31
N PHE A 526 3.92 -24.24 -3.28
CA PHE A 526 3.38 -23.47 -4.41
C PHE A 526 3.97 -22.06 -4.47
N ASP A 527 3.74 -21.40 -5.61
CA ASP A 527 4.06 -19.99 -5.83
C ASP A 527 2.90 -19.12 -5.34
N ALA A 528 3.11 -18.38 -4.28
CA ALA A 528 2.07 -17.56 -3.65
C ALA A 528 1.53 -16.46 -4.60
N GLU A 529 2.36 -15.89 -5.48
CA GLU A 529 1.93 -14.90 -6.46
C GLU A 529 0.90 -15.47 -7.45
N LYS A 530 1.11 -16.70 -7.90
CA LYS A 530 0.19 -17.38 -8.82
C LYS A 530 -1.09 -17.87 -8.15
N GLU A 531 -0.98 -18.27 -6.87
CA GLU A 531 -2.07 -18.95 -6.17
C GLU A 531 -2.98 -18.00 -5.38
N GLN A 532 -2.59 -16.74 -5.18
CA GLN A 532 -3.35 -15.78 -4.35
C GLN A 532 -4.78 -15.50 -4.83
N GLU A 533 -5.07 -15.72 -6.10
CA GLU A 533 -6.42 -15.53 -6.67
C GLU A 533 -7.32 -16.77 -6.52
N LYS A 534 -6.77 -17.89 -6.07
CA LYS A 534 -7.51 -19.14 -5.96
C LYS A 534 -8.10 -19.29 -4.57
N LEU A 535 -9.43 -19.27 -4.51
CA LEU A 535 -10.16 -19.49 -3.26
C LEU A 535 -9.74 -20.81 -2.61
N GLY A 536 -9.66 -20.85 -1.30
CA GLY A 536 -9.26 -22.03 -0.54
C GLY A 536 -7.75 -22.20 -0.37
N MET A 537 -6.91 -21.67 -1.26
CA MET A 537 -5.45 -21.67 -1.04
C MET A 537 -5.06 -20.63 0.03
N PHE A 538 -5.67 -19.46 -0.03
CA PHE A 538 -5.35 -18.34 0.85
C PHE A 538 -6.38 -18.13 1.95
N ARG A 539 -7.63 -18.55 1.78
CA ARG A 539 -8.72 -18.19 2.69
C ARG A 539 -9.56 -19.39 3.06
N SER A 540 -9.49 -19.80 4.31
CA SER A 540 -10.40 -20.73 4.95
C SER A 540 -10.16 -20.77 6.46
N TYR A 541 -11.12 -21.33 7.20
CA TYR A 541 -10.95 -21.59 8.63
C TYR A 541 -9.76 -22.51 8.91
N TYR A 542 -9.55 -23.51 8.10
CA TYR A 542 -8.43 -24.44 8.27
C TYR A 542 -7.10 -23.79 7.97
N ARG A 543 -7.02 -22.91 6.95
CA ARG A 543 -5.83 -22.13 6.65
C ARG A 543 -5.49 -21.16 7.79
N GLN A 544 -6.50 -20.50 8.37
CA GLN A 544 -6.29 -19.66 9.54
C GLN A 544 -5.65 -20.44 10.69
N ARG A 545 -6.20 -21.62 11.04
CA ARG A 545 -5.66 -22.44 12.13
C ARG A 545 -4.22 -22.89 11.86
N GLU A 546 -3.97 -23.38 10.66
CA GLU A 546 -2.62 -23.78 10.24
C GLU A 546 -1.62 -22.64 10.36
N LEU A 547 -1.99 -21.42 9.92
CA LEU A 547 -1.13 -20.26 10.04
C LEU A 547 -0.90 -19.86 11.50
N LEU A 548 -1.91 -19.90 12.34
CA LEU A 548 -1.77 -19.61 13.77
C LEU A 548 -0.77 -20.58 14.44
N ASP A 549 -0.89 -21.87 14.15
CA ASP A 549 0.03 -22.91 14.67
C ASP A 549 1.45 -22.72 14.10
N SER A 550 1.56 -22.43 12.80
CA SER A 550 2.83 -22.18 12.12
C SER A 550 3.56 -20.97 12.69
N PHE A 551 2.86 -19.84 12.88
CA PHE A 551 3.48 -18.65 13.45
C PHE A 551 3.82 -18.81 14.92
N ALA A 552 3.01 -19.51 15.71
CA ALA A 552 3.36 -19.83 17.09
C ALA A 552 4.66 -20.67 17.15
N TRP A 553 4.83 -21.63 16.25
CA TRP A 553 6.04 -22.42 16.16
C TRP A 553 7.24 -21.61 15.67
N LEU A 554 7.09 -20.80 14.62
CA LEU A 554 8.14 -19.93 14.08
C LEU A 554 8.67 -18.94 15.13
N ARG A 555 7.76 -18.34 15.90
CA ARG A 555 8.06 -17.36 16.94
C ARG A 555 8.54 -17.96 18.26
N ARG A 556 8.34 -19.25 18.48
CA ARG A 556 8.49 -19.93 19.78
C ARG A 556 7.56 -19.37 20.86
N ALA A 557 6.50 -18.70 20.45
CA ALA A 557 5.49 -18.06 21.30
C ALA A 557 4.21 -17.80 20.51
N PRO A 558 3.03 -17.77 21.13
CA PRO A 558 1.79 -17.39 20.45
C PRO A 558 1.85 -15.94 19.93
N LEU A 559 0.99 -15.60 18.98
CA LEU A 559 0.75 -14.21 18.57
C LEU A 559 0.08 -13.46 19.73
N GLU A 560 0.37 -12.18 19.86
CA GLU A 560 -0.09 -11.32 20.96
C GLU A 560 -1.60 -11.30 21.12
N ALA A 561 -2.32 -11.29 20.00
CA ALA A 561 -3.76 -11.42 19.94
C ALA A 561 -4.20 -12.02 18.61
N VAL A 562 -5.19 -12.89 18.62
CA VAL A 562 -5.76 -13.55 17.44
C VAL A 562 -7.27 -13.67 17.58
N CYS A 563 -7.99 -13.74 16.46
CA CYS A 563 -9.43 -13.93 16.43
C CYS A 563 -9.80 -15.23 15.69
N PRO A 564 -9.67 -16.40 16.34
CA PRO A 564 -9.91 -17.70 15.70
C PRO A 564 -11.37 -17.84 15.27
N GLY A 565 -11.58 -18.44 14.10
CA GLY A 565 -12.93 -18.69 13.57
C GLY A 565 -13.55 -17.54 12.79
N HIS A 566 -12.87 -16.39 12.69
CA HIS A 566 -13.31 -15.22 11.93
C HIS A 566 -12.25 -14.76 10.92
N PRO A 567 -11.97 -15.53 9.85
CA PRO A 567 -10.94 -15.18 8.86
C PRO A 567 -11.27 -13.93 8.05
N ASP A 568 -12.49 -13.40 8.15
CA ASP A 568 -12.94 -12.21 7.43
C ASP A 568 -12.67 -10.88 8.14
N LEU A 569 -12.31 -10.93 9.42
CA LEU A 569 -11.96 -9.74 10.18
C LEU A 569 -10.57 -9.24 9.83
N TYR A 570 -10.43 -7.95 9.58
CA TYR A 570 -9.12 -7.32 9.60
C TYR A 570 -8.73 -7.01 11.05
N LEU A 571 -7.58 -7.50 11.47
CA LEU A 571 -7.10 -7.39 12.85
C LEU A 571 -5.78 -6.63 12.87
N MET A 572 -5.72 -5.53 13.63
CA MET A 572 -4.51 -4.78 13.92
C MET A 572 -4.21 -4.83 15.41
N VAL A 573 -2.99 -5.20 15.76
CA VAL A 573 -2.56 -5.36 17.16
C VAL A 573 -1.34 -4.50 17.44
N LYS A 574 -1.38 -3.80 18.58
CA LYS A 574 -0.22 -3.10 19.16
C LYS A 574 -0.07 -3.39 20.63
N THR A 575 1.16 -3.37 21.10
CA THR A 575 1.49 -3.70 22.49
C THR A 575 2.44 -2.68 23.11
N ASP A 576 2.37 -2.62 24.41
CA ASP A 576 3.42 -2.06 25.27
C ASP A 576 3.73 -3.08 26.37
N ALA A 577 4.58 -2.71 27.34
CA ALA A 577 4.99 -3.60 28.43
C ALA A 577 3.83 -4.04 29.34
N ARG A 578 2.67 -3.35 29.30
CA ARG A 578 1.55 -3.55 30.23
C ARG A 578 0.24 -3.93 29.57
N SER A 579 0.12 -3.72 28.26
CA SER A 579 -1.17 -3.87 27.60
C SER A 579 -1.08 -4.34 26.16
N ILE A 580 -2.16 -4.98 25.70
CA ILE A 580 -2.42 -5.32 24.32
C ILE A 580 -3.62 -4.50 23.85
N THR A 581 -3.47 -3.79 22.73
CA THR A 581 -4.59 -3.12 22.05
C THR A 581 -4.85 -3.81 20.73
N ALA A 582 -6.09 -4.21 20.50
CA ALA A 582 -6.53 -4.84 19.26
C ALA A 582 -7.69 -4.05 18.64
N GLY A 583 -7.59 -3.74 17.36
CA GLY A 583 -8.65 -3.17 16.53
C GLY A 583 -9.18 -4.22 15.56
N LEU A 584 -10.50 -4.28 15.43
CA LEU A 584 -11.22 -5.20 14.57
C LEU A 584 -12.05 -4.39 13.58
N TRP A 585 -11.81 -4.60 12.28
CA TRP A 585 -12.61 -4.03 11.19
C TRP A 585 -13.43 -5.14 10.55
N ASN A 586 -14.74 -4.96 10.52
CA ASN A 586 -15.63 -5.81 9.76
C ASN A 586 -15.94 -5.16 8.40
N PHE A 587 -15.22 -5.56 7.37
CA PHE A 587 -15.49 -5.09 6.01
C PHE A 587 -16.54 -5.90 5.26
N SER A 588 -17.14 -6.89 5.90
CA SER A 588 -18.22 -7.69 5.29
C SER A 588 -19.56 -6.94 5.29
N LEU A 589 -20.53 -7.48 4.57
CA LEU A 589 -21.90 -6.97 4.54
C LEU A 589 -22.78 -7.58 5.65
N ASP A 590 -22.23 -8.51 6.42
CA ASP A 590 -22.89 -9.16 7.54
C ASP A 590 -22.26 -8.77 8.87
N ALA A 591 -23.06 -8.78 9.92
CA ALA A 591 -22.57 -8.60 11.27
C ALA A 591 -21.85 -9.86 11.77
N ILE A 592 -20.86 -9.68 12.62
CA ILE A 592 -20.17 -10.76 13.31
C ILE A 592 -20.66 -10.79 14.76
N GLU A 593 -21.25 -11.93 15.13
CA GLU A 593 -21.82 -12.12 16.46
C GLU A 593 -20.73 -12.55 17.46
N ALA A 594 -20.60 -11.80 18.55
CA ALA A 594 -19.75 -12.12 19.69
C ALA A 594 -18.33 -12.61 19.34
N PRO A 595 -17.54 -11.87 18.54
CA PRO A 595 -16.19 -12.30 18.19
C PRO A 595 -15.34 -12.47 19.45
N VAL A 596 -14.55 -13.54 19.49
CA VAL A 596 -13.65 -13.85 20.60
C VAL A 596 -12.21 -13.63 20.16
N VAL A 597 -11.51 -12.76 20.88
CA VAL A 597 -10.07 -12.54 20.68
C VAL A 597 -9.31 -13.26 21.78
N GLU A 598 -8.38 -14.12 21.39
CA GLU A 598 -7.48 -14.83 22.28
C GLU A 598 -6.15 -14.05 22.39
N LEU A 599 -5.75 -13.77 23.61
CA LEU A 599 -4.52 -13.04 23.94
C LEU A 599 -3.39 -14.02 24.29
N ALA A 600 -2.15 -13.62 24.04
CA ALA A 600 -0.98 -14.43 24.39
C ALA A 600 -0.84 -14.67 25.89
N ALA A 601 -1.42 -13.80 26.72
CA ALA A 601 -1.34 -13.86 28.18
C ALA A 601 -2.66 -13.48 28.84
N PRO A 602 -2.93 -13.95 30.05
CA PRO A 602 -4.09 -13.53 30.84
C PRO A 602 -4.08 -12.00 31.09
N SER A 603 -5.26 -11.43 31.13
CA SER A 603 -5.46 -10.01 31.33
C SER A 603 -6.51 -9.75 32.41
N THR A 604 -6.40 -8.60 33.07
CA THR A 604 -7.20 -8.29 34.28
C THR A 604 -8.23 -7.19 34.06
N GLN A 605 -7.96 -6.27 33.15
CA GLN A 605 -8.84 -5.13 32.86
C GLN A 605 -9.07 -5.00 31.37
N LEU A 606 -10.25 -4.58 31.00
CA LEU A 606 -10.68 -4.38 29.62
C LEU A 606 -11.26 -2.97 29.45
N LYS A 607 -10.71 -2.20 28.51
CA LYS A 607 -11.29 -0.94 28.04
C LYS A 607 -11.69 -1.13 26.59
N THR A 608 -12.91 -0.79 26.25
CA THR A 608 -13.48 -0.97 24.91
C THR A 608 -13.82 0.37 24.27
N VAL A 609 -13.78 0.42 22.96
CA VAL A 609 -14.15 1.57 22.12
C VAL A 609 -15.07 1.06 21.02
N ASN A 610 -16.25 1.67 20.89
CA ASN A 610 -17.30 1.33 19.93
C ASN A 610 -17.83 -0.13 20.06
N CYS A 611 -17.68 -0.72 21.20
CA CYS A 611 -18.25 -2.02 21.55
C CYS A 611 -18.34 -2.18 23.08
N THR A 612 -18.99 -3.25 23.53
CA THR A 612 -18.86 -3.75 24.90
C THR A 612 -18.19 -5.13 24.87
N GLY A 613 -17.67 -5.56 25.99
CA GLY A 613 -17.02 -6.87 26.04
C GLY A 613 -16.75 -7.31 27.46
N SER A 614 -16.33 -8.57 27.58
CA SER A 614 -15.91 -9.18 28.85
C SER A 614 -14.58 -9.91 28.63
N ILE A 615 -13.84 -10.10 29.70
CA ILE A 615 -12.58 -10.80 29.70
C ILE A 615 -12.64 -11.97 30.69
N SER A 616 -12.14 -13.13 30.28
CA SER A 616 -12.01 -14.32 31.11
C SER A 616 -10.66 -14.99 30.79
N GLY A 617 -9.72 -14.88 31.73
CA GLY A 617 -8.35 -15.34 31.49
C GLY A 617 -7.68 -14.58 30.36
N ASN A 618 -7.36 -15.28 29.28
CA ASN A 618 -6.78 -14.71 28.06
C ASN A 618 -7.79 -14.52 26.92
N ARG A 619 -9.10 -14.64 27.18
CA ARG A 619 -10.15 -14.53 26.16
C ARG A 619 -10.98 -13.28 26.38
N VAL A 620 -11.04 -12.45 25.34
CA VAL A 620 -11.89 -11.25 25.26
C VAL A 620 -13.07 -11.57 24.34
N THR A 621 -14.27 -11.58 24.91
CA THR A 621 -15.51 -11.72 24.13
C THR A 621 -16.11 -10.34 23.94
N LEU A 622 -16.28 -9.92 22.70
CA LEU A 622 -16.87 -8.63 22.35
C LEU A 622 -18.37 -8.78 22.04
N SER A 623 -19.09 -7.67 22.13
CA SER A 623 -20.45 -7.59 21.59
C SER A 623 -20.47 -7.77 20.08
N ARG A 624 -21.68 -7.89 19.52
CA ARG A 624 -21.88 -7.91 18.07
C ARG A 624 -21.13 -6.77 17.38
N LEU A 625 -20.35 -7.08 16.34
CA LEU A 625 -19.70 -6.13 15.46
C LEU A 625 -20.51 -6.01 14.15
N PRO A 626 -21.22 -4.89 13.93
CA PRO A 626 -22.05 -4.71 12.74
C PRO A 626 -21.22 -4.75 11.44
N ALA A 627 -21.93 -4.91 10.32
CA ALA A 627 -21.34 -4.79 8.98
C ALA A 627 -20.76 -3.39 8.78
N GLN A 628 -19.63 -3.30 8.09
CA GLN A 628 -18.95 -2.02 7.77
C GLN A 628 -18.67 -1.15 9.01
N GLU A 629 -18.26 -1.81 10.11
CA GLU A 629 -17.97 -1.16 11.39
C GLU A 629 -16.60 -1.54 11.93
N PHE A 630 -16.14 -0.74 12.88
CA PHE A 630 -14.89 -0.90 13.61
C PHE A 630 -15.14 -0.88 15.11
N CYS A 631 -14.41 -1.69 15.83
CA CYS A 631 -14.23 -1.55 17.27
C CYS A 631 -12.80 -1.83 17.71
N CYS A 632 -12.42 -1.38 18.88
CA CYS A 632 -11.17 -1.78 19.49
C CYS A 632 -11.30 -1.95 20.99
N PHE A 633 -10.30 -2.63 21.55
CA PHE A 633 -10.16 -2.75 23.00
C PHE A 633 -8.67 -2.68 23.40
N THR A 634 -8.45 -2.31 24.67
CA THR A 634 -7.17 -2.45 25.36
C THR A 634 -7.35 -3.37 26.54
N ALA A 635 -6.56 -4.43 26.61
CA ALA A 635 -6.50 -5.38 27.70
C ALA A 635 -5.19 -5.19 28.49
N GLU A 636 -5.30 -4.96 29.80
CA GLU A 636 -4.12 -4.83 30.69
C GLU A 636 -3.64 -6.24 31.08
N LEU A 637 -2.38 -6.54 30.81
CA LEU A 637 -1.76 -7.82 31.13
C LEU A 637 -1.71 -8.02 32.66
N ALA A 638 -2.03 -9.23 33.11
CA ALA A 638 -1.81 -9.59 34.49
C ALA A 638 -0.32 -9.48 34.77
N GLY A 639 0.08 -8.52 35.60
CA GLY A 639 1.47 -8.34 35.98
C GLY A 639 2.02 -9.63 36.56
N ASN A 640 3.23 -10.02 36.25
CA ASN A 640 4.00 -10.92 37.10
C ASN A 640 4.04 -10.22 38.46
N GLN A 641 3.25 -10.71 39.42
CA GLN A 641 3.51 -10.42 40.81
C GLN A 641 4.90 -11.01 41.04
N GLU A 642 5.92 -10.16 41.00
CA GLU A 642 7.22 -10.53 41.56
C GLU A 642 6.96 -10.94 42.99
N GLY A 643 6.99 -12.26 43.20
CA GLY A 643 7.03 -12.87 44.52
C GLY A 643 8.47 -12.81 45.07
#